data_8265772d3861c3c7470b644c4ff5a48f
#
_entry.id   8265772d3861c3c7470b644c4ff5a48f
#
_cell.length_a   1.000
_cell.length_b   1.000
_cell.length_c   1.000
_cell.angle_alpha   90.00
_cell.angle_beta   90.00
_cell.angle_gamma   90.00
#
_symmetry.space_group_name_H-M   'P 1'
#
loop_
_entity.id
_entity.type
_entity.pdbx_description
1 polymer ?
#
loop_
_entity_poly.entity_id
_entity_poly.type
_entity_poly.pdbx_seq_one_letter_code
_entity_poly.pdbx_strand_id
1 'polypeptide(L)'
;MSADYKVHGDVAVISLNNPPVNGLGLATRQAITEGVEKAVQDASVKSIVITGHGKAFSGGADIREFGSPKATQEPNLLSVIAQIENCTKPVVAAVHTVAMGGGLELALGCHYRVAAPGASIAMPEVKIGLIPGAGGTQRLPRALGIEPALNMIVSGEAIKSEMLAMLPGQKLFDKMSATPESLMDEALSFAREIANVRPLPRIRDLPCKHPQGDAYFQFTRNMVKGMAKNFPAPPKCVDAVQAATKKKFDEGMVFEREIFINLMWTPECRALRHLFTSQRAASKIADIPDTTPTRSIKQVAVIGAGTMGGGISMNFLNAGIPVKILETKQEALDRGIATIKKNYEAQVKKGKLKEDKYAQRMALLTTTLSYDDIKDADLVIEAVFEEMGVKEAVFKQLDAVMKPGAILASNTSTLDVNAIANFTKRPQDVVGMHFFSPANVMKLLEVVRGAKTDKDVMATVMALAKTIKKTAVVSGVCDGFIGNRMIEQYGRQGGFLLEEGCTPQQVDKAIEKFGFAMGPFRMGDLAGNDIGWAIRKRRYVEKPHMKYSKTADLLCEMGRFGQKVGKGWYDYQAGKRDAIPNKEVEDMIVKHRIDLGIEPRKIGDEEIVQRLVFSLVNEAAHILEEGIASKASDIDMVYITGYGFPVHRGGPMLYADQLGLFNVVQAMKRFATNPHDDASFWQPAPLLQRLAADGGIEAPASCCDSVDSGVEGRPVATASAGSGGSSAVAREAATRSGTATGASARAGRPHSTGADGGAAHRLRVPAIDVRRAA
;
A
#
# COMPACT_ATOMS: atom_id res chain seq x y z
N MET A 1 26.69 7.08 -18.21
CA MET A 1 27.26 5.88 -17.56
C MET A 1 26.60 5.77 -16.19
N SER A 2 26.34 4.55 -15.71
CA SER A 2 25.64 4.33 -14.43
C SER A 2 26.54 4.48 -13.20
N ALA A 3 27.83 4.72 -13.39
CA ALA A 3 28.79 5.17 -12.40
C ALA A 3 29.95 5.90 -13.08
N ASP A 4 30.54 6.85 -12.35
CA ASP A 4 31.70 7.61 -12.79
C ASP A 4 32.95 7.10 -12.06
N TYR A 5 34.05 6.98 -12.78
CA TYR A 5 35.34 6.57 -12.24
C TYR A 5 36.34 7.73 -12.30
N LYS A 6 36.94 8.09 -11.15
CA LYS A 6 37.89 9.19 -11.05
C LYS A 6 39.02 8.84 -10.10
N VAL A 7 40.27 9.20 -10.42
CA VAL A 7 41.40 9.02 -9.51
C VAL A 7 41.76 10.38 -8.87
N HIS A 8 41.85 10.40 -7.55
CA HIS A 8 42.21 11.54 -6.71
C HIS A 8 43.54 11.28 -6.00
N GLY A 9 44.63 11.58 -6.68
CA GLY A 9 45.97 11.20 -6.21
C GLY A 9 46.19 9.68 -6.31
N ASP A 10 46.22 9.01 -5.18
CA ASP A 10 46.34 7.56 -5.05
C ASP A 10 45.05 6.83 -4.63
N VAL A 11 43.91 7.53 -4.67
CA VAL A 11 42.58 7.00 -4.33
C VAL A 11 41.69 6.99 -5.58
N ALA A 12 41.17 5.83 -5.97
CA ALA A 12 40.12 5.71 -6.97
C ALA A 12 38.78 5.94 -6.36
N VAL A 13 37.93 6.75 -6.99
CA VAL A 13 36.54 7.02 -6.59
C VAL A 13 35.60 6.47 -7.64
N ILE A 14 34.68 5.61 -7.21
CA ILE A 14 33.58 5.06 -8.00
C ILE A 14 32.30 5.71 -7.47
N SER A 15 31.73 6.62 -8.25
CA SER A 15 30.51 7.37 -7.87
C SER A 15 29.32 6.83 -8.63
N LEU A 16 28.37 6.19 -7.94
CA LEU A 16 27.13 5.69 -8.53
C LEU A 16 26.31 6.84 -9.11
N ASN A 17 25.86 6.71 -10.35
CA ASN A 17 25.11 7.75 -11.06
C ASN A 17 23.90 7.16 -11.80
N ASN A 18 22.94 6.67 -11.04
CA ASN A 18 21.67 6.13 -11.54
C ASN A 18 20.50 6.80 -10.78
N PRO A 19 20.17 8.08 -11.13
CA PRO A 19 19.13 8.83 -10.44
C PRO A 19 17.75 8.14 -10.55
N PRO A 20 16.83 8.42 -9.60
CA PRO A 20 16.96 9.43 -8.52
C PRO A 20 17.68 8.91 -7.26
N VAL A 21 17.91 7.62 -7.10
CA VAL A 21 18.37 7.00 -5.82
C VAL A 21 19.53 6.02 -5.99
N ASN A 22 20.19 6.04 -7.12
CA ASN A 22 21.32 5.16 -7.41
C ASN A 22 20.99 3.65 -7.25
N GLY A 23 19.90 3.24 -7.92
CA GLY A 23 19.48 1.83 -7.93
C GLY A 23 20.53 0.91 -8.55
N LEU A 24 20.72 -0.26 -7.95
CA LEU A 24 21.73 -1.25 -8.35
C LEU A 24 21.17 -2.20 -9.43
N GLY A 25 20.71 -1.64 -10.56
CA GLY A 25 20.39 -2.38 -11.77
C GLY A 25 21.64 -2.94 -12.46
N LEU A 26 21.46 -3.80 -13.48
CA LEU A 26 22.56 -4.49 -14.17
C LEU A 26 23.66 -3.54 -14.64
N ALA A 27 23.32 -2.42 -15.29
CA ALA A 27 24.33 -1.46 -15.77
C ALA A 27 25.13 -0.81 -14.63
N THR A 28 24.50 -0.56 -13.46
CA THR A 28 25.20 -0.02 -12.30
C THR A 28 26.13 -1.07 -11.69
N ARG A 29 25.69 -2.33 -11.62
CA ARG A 29 26.51 -3.45 -11.12
C ARG A 29 27.74 -3.68 -12.01
N GLN A 30 27.57 -3.66 -13.33
CA GLN A 30 28.65 -3.72 -14.31
C GLN A 30 29.67 -2.58 -14.12
N ALA A 31 29.19 -1.34 -13.99
CA ALA A 31 30.06 -0.18 -13.79
C ALA A 31 30.87 -0.24 -12.47
N ILE A 32 30.28 -0.79 -11.39
CA ILE A 32 31.00 -1.02 -10.12
C ILE A 32 32.11 -2.06 -10.33
N THR A 33 31.78 -3.20 -10.96
CA THR A 33 32.73 -4.29 -11.23
C THR A 33 33.92 -3.80 -12.05
N GLU A 34 33.67 -3.13 -13.18
CA GLU A 34 34.69 -2.55 -14.06
C GLU A 34 35.52 -1.48 -13.33
N GLY A 35 34.92 -0.66 -12.50
CA GLY A 35 35.59 0.36 -11.70
C GLY A 35 36.55 -0.24 -10.68
N VAL A 36 36.13 -1.31 -9.98
CA VAL A 36 37.00 -2.05 -9.04
C VAL A 36 38.14 -2.73 -9.76
N GLU A 37 37.91 -3.41 -10.88
CA GLU A 37 38.93 -4.05 -11.69
C GLU A 37 39.99 -3.05 -12.19
N LYS A 38 39.54 -1.92 -12.74
CA LYS A 38 40.40 -0.83 -13.18
C LYS A 38 41.27 -0.29 -12.04
N ALA A 39 40.66 -0.05 -10.88
CA ALA A 39 41.39 0.42 -9.70
C ALA A 39 42.40 -0.59 -9.19
N VAL A 40 42.13 -1.91 -9.26
CA VAL A 40 43.06 -2.97 -8.85
C VAL A 40 44.25 -3.06 -9.81
N GLN A 41 44.02 -2.93 -11.12
CA GLN A 41 45.08 -2.99 -12.15
C GLN A 41 45.99 -1.76 -12.17
N ASP A 42 45.50 -0.60 -11.73
CA ASP A 42 46.30 0.63 -11.70
C ASP A 42 47.26 0.64 -10.50
N ALA A 43 48.55 0.52 -10.76
CA ALA A 43 49.60 0.50 -9.72
C ALA A 43 49.65 1.83 -8.91
N SER A 44 49.23 2.94 -9.48
CA SER A 44 49.18 4.25 -8.80
C SER A 44 48.07 4.34 -7.75
N VAL A 45 47.02 3.56 -7.90
CA VAL A 45 45.90 3.51 -6.96
C VAL A 45 46.24 2.63 -5.76
N LYS A 46 46.07 3.16 -4.55
CA LYS A 46 46.36 2.44 -3.27
C LYS A 46 45.09 2.04 -2.53
N SER A 47 43.99 2.77 -2.71
CA SER A 47 42.69 2.51 -2.08
C SER A 47 41.56 2.95 -2.99
N ILE A 48 40.33 2.48 -2.69
CA ILE A 48 39.11 2.73 -3.47
C ILE A 48 38.05 3.33 -2.55
N VAL A 49 37.33 4.34 -3.04
CA VAL A 49 36.14 4.89 -2.38
C VAL A 49 34.94 4.65 -3.28
N ILE A 50 33.86 4.09 -2.74
CA ILE A 50 32.56 3.95 -3.41
C ILE A 50 31.60 4.92 -2.76
N THR A 51 30.92 5.74 -3.56
CA THR A 51 29.92 6.72 -3.11
C THR A 51 28.78 6.84 -4.13
N GLY A 52 27.82 7.72 -3.90
CA GLY A 52 26.72 8.00 -4.83
C GLY A 52 26.64 9.48 -5.20
N HIS A 53 26.19 9.77 -6.41
CA HIS A 53 25.85 11.13 -6.83
C HIS A 53 24.47 11.55 -6.30
N GLY A 54 24.31 12.84 -6.03
CA GLY A 54 23.01 13.48 -5.77
C GLY A 54 22.41 13.13 -4.42
N LYS A 55 21.19 12.57 -4.42
CA LYS A 55 20.33 12.45 -3.23
C LYS A 55 20.46 11.11 -2.47
N ALA A 56 21.36 10.23 -2.85
CA ALA A 56 21.50 8.93 -2.18
C ALA A 56 22.89 8.33 -2.41
N PHE A 57 23.40 7.61 -1.42
CA PHE A 57 24.45 6.62 -1.66
C PHE A 57 23.90 5.54 -2.58
N SER A 58 22.89 4.78 -2.13
CA SER A 58 22.09 3.89 -2.96
C SER A 58 20.76 3.52 -2.28
N GLY A 59 19.68 3.54 -3.04
CA GLY A 59 18.35 3.07 -2.62
C GLY A 59 18.17 1.55 -2.67
N GLY A 60 19.21 0.81 -3.08
CA GLY A 60 19.19 -0.64 -3.14
C GLY A 60 18.99 -1.22 -4.54
N ALA A 61 18.59 -2.48 -4.61
CA ALA A 61 18.33 -3.19 -5.86
C ALA A 61 17.23 -2.49 -6.68
N ASP A 62 17.35 -2.53 -8.00
CA ASP A 62 16.30 -2.02 -8.88
C ASP A 62 15.12 -3.01 -8.91
N ILE A 63 14.05 -2.66 -8.21
CA ILE A 63 12.86 -3.50 -8.07
C ILE A 63 12.19 -3.77 -9.44
N ARG A 64 12.38 -2.90 -10.43
CA ARG A 64 11.86 -3.08 -11.80
C ARG A 64 12.49 -4.27 -12.52
N GLU A 65 13.68 -4.67 -12.12
CA GLU A 65 14.36 -5.85 -12.69
C GLU A 65 13.87 -7.18 -12.07
N PHE A 66 13.17 -7.13 -10.91
CA PHE A 66 12.69 -8.34 -10.23
C PHE A 66 11.66 -9.09 -11.09
N GLY A 67 11.92 -10.38 -11.31
CA GLY A 67 11.12 -11.23 -12.21
C GLY A 67 11.60 -11.22 -13.67
N SER A 68 12.62 -10.41 -14.01
CA SER A 68 13.28 -10.42 -15.32
C SER A 68 14.65 -11.12 -15.25
N PRO A 69 15.21 -11.60 -16.37
CA PRO A 69 16.57 -12.16 -16.42
C PRO A 69 17.65 -11.21 -15.90
N LYS A 70 17.46 -9.89 -16.02
CA LYS A 70 18.41 -8.87 -15.56
C LYS A 70 18.68 -8.94 -14.05
N ALA A 71 17.70 -9.35 -13.24
CA ALA A 71 17.86 -9.44 -11.80
C ALA A 71 18.93 -10.44 -11.37
N THR A 72 19.12 -11.52 -12.13
CA THR A 72 20.05 -12.62 -11.84
C THR A 72 21.28 -12.65 -12.75
N GLN A 73 21.28 -11.82 -13.81
CA GLN A 73 22.38 -11.74 -14.76
C GLN A 73 23.66 -11.23 -14.09
N GLU A 74 24.77 -11.86 -14.42
CA GLU A 74 26.11 -11.44 -13.96
C GLU A 74 26.60 -10.13 -14.63
N PRO A 75 27.29 -9.28 -13.85
CA PRO A 75 27.52 -9.42 -12.42
C PRO A 75 26.24 -9.19 -11.62
N ASN A 76 25.80 -10.18 -10.83
CA ASN A 76 24.70 -9.97 -9.89
C ASN A 76 25.20 -9.27 -8.60
N LEU A 77 24.30 -8.84 -7.72
CA LEU A 77 24.71 -8.08 -6.53
C LEU A 77 25.60 -8.91 -5.57
N LEU A 78 25.39 -10.22 -5.49
CA LEU A 78 26.21 -11.10 -4.66
C LEU A 78 27.67 -11.17 -5.20
N SER A 79 27.83 -11.30 -6.51
CA SER A 79 29.17 -11.33 -7.14
C SER A 79 29.88 -9.99 -7.03
N VAL A 80 29.18 -8.86 -7.18
CA VAL A 80 29.75 -7.52 -6.95
C VAL A 80 30.26 -7.36 -5.53
N ILE A 81 29.43 -7.73 -4.54
CA ILE A 81 29.82 -7.66 -3.12
C ILE A 81 31.00 -8.59 -2.82
N ALA A 82 31.01 -9.79 -3.38
CA ALA A 82 32.11 -10.73 -3.21
C ALA A 82 33.44 -10.20 -3.83
N GLN A 83 33.37 -9.56 -4.99
CA GLN A 83 34.51 -8.90 -5.62
C GLN A 83 35.08 -7.79 -4.73
N ILE A 84 34.23 -6.95 -4.16
CA ILE A 84 34.64 -5.86 -3.25
C ILE A 84 35.26 -6.43 -1.97
N GLU A 85 34.62 -7.40 -1.34
CA GLU A 85 35.04 -8.02 -0.07
C GLU A 85 36.38 -8.76 -0.21
N ASN A 86 36.69 -9.29 -1.40
CA ASN A 86 37.95 -9.98 -1.71
C ASN A 86 38.96 -9.07 -2.43
N CYS A 87 38.69 -7.79 -2.59
CA CYS A 87 39.62 -6.86 -3.21
C CYS A 87 40.92 -6.76 -2.40
N THR A 88 42.06 -6.74 -3.11
CA THR A 88 43.39 -6.66 -2.48
C THR A 88 43.72 -5.24 -1.98
N LYS A 89 43.03 -4.23 -2.50
CA LYS A 89 43.14 -2.84 -2.05
C LYS A 89 42.01 -2.51 -1.11
N PRO A 90 42.20 -1.64 -0.09
CA PRO A 90 41.13 -1.23 0.79
C PRO A 90 40.01 -0.55 0.01
N VAL A 91 38.78 -0.94 0.29
CA VAL A 91 37.56 -0.31 -0.26
C VAL A 91 36.79 0.34 0.86
N VAL A 92 36.50 1.63 0.72
CA VAL A 92 35.74 2.47 1.67
C VAL A 92 34.40 2.85 1.08
N ALA A 93 33.30 2.58 1.75
CA ALA A 93 31.99 3.15 1.41
C ALA A 93 31.86 4.55 2.05
N ALA A 94 31.66 5.58 1.24
CA ALA A 94 31.32 6.94 1.70
C ALA A 94 29.81 7.12 1.62
N VAL A 95 29.14 6.93 2.78
CA VAL A 95 27.68 6.80 2.87
C VAL A 95 27.04 8.15 3.24
N HIS A 96 26.13 8.64 2.39
CA HIS A 96 25.37 9.87 2.65
C HIS A 96 23.88 9.67 2.39
N THR A 97 23.06 10.54 2.92
CA THR A 97 21.62 10.74 2.71
C THR A 97 20.78 9.47 2.81
N VAL A 98 21.00 8.46 1.94
CA VAL A 98 20.23 7.19 1.90
C VAL A 98 21.15 6.02 1.56
N ALA A 99 21.17 5.00 2.41
CA ALA A 99 21.71 3.67 2.11
C ALA A 99 20.69 2.61 2.57
N MET A 100 20.03 1.99 1.62
CA MET A 100 18.91 1.09 1.90
C MET A 100 19.03 -0.23 1.13
N GLY A 101 18.60 -1.34 1.76
CA GLY A 101 18.53 -2.64 1.15
C GLY A 101 19.86 -3.06 0.51
N GLY A 102 19.84 -3.47 -0.76
CA GLY A 102 21.05 -3.80 -1.52
C GLY A 102 22.14 -2.72 -1.49
N GLY A 103 21.80 -1.44 -1.32
CA GLY A 103 22.76 -0.34 -1.15
C GLY A 103 23.50 -0.43 0.18
N LEU A 104 22.80 -0.77 1.25
CA LEU A 104 23.44 -1.05 2.53
C LEU A 104 24.23 -2.36 2.49
N GLU A 105 23.75 -3.39 1.78
CA GLU A 105 24.48 -4.64 1.57
C GLU A 105 25.80 -4.41 0.81
N LEU A 106 25.80 -3.54 -0.21
CA LEU A 106 27.01 -3.10 -0.91
C LEU A 106 28.01 -2.43 0.06
N ALA A 107 27.54 -1.50 0.90
CA ALA A 107 28.37 -0.84 1.90
C ALA A 107 28.94 -1.82 2.94
N LEU A 108 28.14 -2.82 3.36
CA LEU A 108 28.57 -3.89 4.27
C LEU A 108 29.62 -4.82 3.65
N GLY A 109 29.67 -4.91 2.32
CA GLY A 109 30.72 -5.64 1.59
C GLY A 109 32.04 -4.88 1.49
N CYS A 110 32.05 -3.56 1.67
CA CYS A 110 33.29 -2.77 1.72
C CYS A 110 34.08 -3.07 3.00
N HIS A 111 35.41 -2.90 2.94
CA HIS A 111 36.29 -3.09 4.10
C HIS A 111 36.00 -2.06 5.20
N TYR A 112 35.76 -0.80 4.82
CA TYR A 112 35.49 0.33 5.72
C TYR A 112 34.29 1.15 5.29
N ARG A 113 33.71 1.87 6.22
CA ARG A 113 32.52 2.73 6.01
C ARG A 113 32.68 4.06 6.73
N VAL A 114 32.66 5.15 5.97
CA VAL A 114 32.58 6.53 6.49
C VAL A 114 31.17 7.02 6.20
N ALA A 115 30.45 7.50 7.23
CA ALA A 115 29.07 7.93 7.06
C ALA A 115 28.90 9.41 7.40
N ALA A 116 28.06 10.09 6.62
CA ALA A 116 27.62 11.44 6.94
C ALA A 116 26.54 11.43 8.02
N PRO A 117 26.50 12.43 8.92
CA PRO A 117 25.38 12.60 9.86
C PRO A 117 24.09 12.86 9.09
N GLY A 118 22.96 12.38 9.64
CA GLY A 118 21.64 12.52 9.03
C GLY A 118 21.32 11.51 7.94
N ALA A 119 22.27 10.63 7.55
CA ALA A 119 21.99 9.58 6.57
C ALA A 119 20.94 8.58 7.10
N SER A 120 20.04 8.15 6.22
CA SER A 120 18.97 7.19 6.53
C SER A 120 19.41 5.79 6.13
N ILE A 121 19.54 4.90 7.09
CA ILE A 121 20.07 3.55 6.96
C ILE A 121 18.95 2.55 7.21
N ALA A 122 18.68 1.62 6.27
CA ALA A 122 17.58 0.66 6.41
C ALA A 122 17.81 -0.65 5.66
N MET A 123 17.10 -1.70 6.09
CA MET A 123 16.86 -2.95 5.35
C MET A 123 15.35 -3.08 5.11
N PRO A 124 14.78 -2.41 4.08
CA PRO A 124 13.33 -2.29 3.92
C PRO A 124 12.69 -3.44 3.14
N GLU A 125 13.40 -4.51 2.82
CA GLU A 125 12.97 -5.63 1.98
C GLU A 125 11.67 -6.27 2.46
N VAL A 126 11.43 -6.30 3.76
CA VAL A 126 10.21 -6.84 4.36
C VAL A 126 8.95 -6.08 3.90
N LYS A 127 9.08 -4.79 3.56
CA LYS A 127 7.98 -3.95 3.05
C LYS A 127 7.52 -4.33 1.65
N ILE A 128 8.35 -5.09 0.93
CA ILE A 128 8.02 -5.67 -0.38
C ILE A 128 7.94 -7.21 -0.32
N GLY A 129 7.78 -7.77 0.88
CA GLY A 129 7.55 -9.20 1.09
C GLY A 129 8.81 -10.08 0.97
N LEU A 130 10.00 -9.50 1.10
CA LEU A 130 11.28 -10.18 1.01
C LEU A 130 12.08 -10.05 2.30
N ILE A 131 13.20 -10.76 2.37
CA ILE A 131 14.29 -10.51 3.30
C ILE A 131 15.46 -9.86 2.54
N PRO A 132 16.47 -9.25 3.19
CA PRO A 132 17.74 -8.93 2.55
C PRO A 132 18.34 -10.17 1.88
N GLY A 133 18.78 -10.06 0.63
CA GLY A 133 19.15 -11.23 -0.19
C GLY A 133 20.57 -11.23 -0.75
N ALA A 134 21.40 -10.25 -0.33
CA ALA A 134 22.79 -10.15 -0.74
C ALA A 134 23.75 -10.09 0.47
N GLY A 135 23.38 -10.76 1.56
CA GLY A 135 24.18 -10.92 2.76
C GLY A 135 23.77 -9.97 3.91
N GLY A 136 22.70 -9.20 3.77
CA GLY A 136 22.25 -8.27 4.80
C GLY A 136 21.88 -8.96 6.12
N THR A 137 21.22 -10.12 6.08
CA THR A 137 20.88 -10.89 7.28
C THR A 137 22.10 -11.57 7.91
N GLN A 138 23.19 -11.68 7.18
CA GLN A 138 24.44 -12.30 7.64
C GLN A 138 25.47 -11.25 8.10
N ARG A 139 25.58 -10.10 7.40
CA ARG A 139 26.57 -9.06 7.71
C ARG A 139 26.06 -8.06 8.76
N LEU A 140 24.81 -7.58 8.65
CA LEU A 140 24.32 -6.52 9.56
C LEU A 140 24.34 -6.95 11.04
N PRO A 141 23.92 -8.18 11.43
CA PRO A 141 23.98 -8.59 12.84
C PRO A 141 25.42 -8.78 13.35
N ARG A 142 26.39 -9.02 12.47
CA ARG A 142 27.82 -9.05 12.81
C ARG A 142 28.39 -7.65 13.04
N ALA A 143 27.93 -6.68 12.25
CA ALA A 143 28.40 -5.29 12.32
C ALA A 143 27.71 -4.47 13.44
N LEU A 144 26.44 -4.70 13.69
CA LEU A 144 25.61 -3.84 14.55
C LEU A 144 25.18 -4.52 15.86
N GLY A 145 25.34 -5.84 15.96
CA GLY A 145 24.71 -6.66 16.98
C GLY A 145 23.36 -7.18 16.54
N ILE A 146 22.91 -8.29 17.15
CA ILE A 146 21.73 -9.04 16.71
C ILE A 146 20.44 -8.26 16.92
N GLU A 147 20.23 -7.69 18.11
CA GLU A 147 18.95 -7.04 18.46
C GLU A 147 18.65 -5.82 17.56
N PRO A 148 19.56 -4.83 17.38
CA PRO A 148 19.29 -3.71 16.50
C PRO A 148 19.19 -4.12 15.03
N ALA A 149 20.03 -5.06 14.56
CA ALA A 149 19.98 -5.57 13.21
C ALA A 149 18.64 -6.26 12.90
N LEU A 150 18.21 -7.17 13.80
CA LEU A 150 16.94 -7.88 13.63
C LEU A 150 15.75 -6.93 13.67
N ASN A 151 15.77 -5.91 14.53
CA ASN A 151 14.73 -4.88 14.56
C ASN A 151 14.65 -4.11 13.23
N MET A 152 15.79 -3.68 12.68
CA MET A 152 15.86 -3.01 11.37
C MET A 152 15.34 -3.89 10.24
N ILE A 153 15.70 -5.17 10.21
CA ILE A 153 15.34 -6.11 9.15
C ILE A 153 13.85 -6.48 9.21
N VAL A 154 13.30 -6.73 10.41
CA VAL A 154 11.88 -7.10 10.59
C VAL A 154 10.93 -5.92 10.39
N SER A 155 11.33 -4.71 10.82
CA SER A 155 10.49 -3.51 10.67
C SER A 155 10.64 -2.84 9.30
N GLY A 156 11.81 -2.95 8.68
CA GLY A 156 12.19 -2.20 7.48
C GLY A 156 12.27 -0.69 7.70
N GLU A 157 12.32 -0.22 8.96
CA GLU A 157 12.37 1.21 9.29
C GLU A 157 13.79 1.76 9.15
N ALA A 158 13.86 3.02 8.69
CA ALA A 158 15.12 3.71 8.57
C ALA A 158 15.55 4.33 9.90
N ILE A 159 16.82 4.18 10.22
CA ILE A 159 17.46 4.77 11.41
C ILE A 159 18.55 5.75 10.93
N LYS A 160 18.74 6.84 11.65
CA LYS A 160 19.76 7.82 11.32
C LYS A 160 21.16 7.29 11.66
N SER A 161 22.13 7.59 10.78
CA SER A 161 23.52 7.11 10.88
C SER A 161 24.16 7.45 12.23
N GLU A 162 23.96 8.67 12.75
CA GLU A 162 24.47 9.08 14.05
C GLU A 162 23.88 8.26 15.21
N MET A 163 22.62 7.86 15.12
CA MET A 163 22.01 7.00 16.14
C MET A 163 22.61 5.59 16.15
N LEU A 164 22.92 5.06 14.97
CA LEU A 164 23.56 3.75 14.83
C LEU A 164 25.02 3.80 15.27
N ALA A 165 25.73 4.89 14.97
CA ALA A 165 27.12 5.10 15.39
C ALA A 165 27.29 5.19 16.92
N MET A 166 26.24 5.62 17.64
CA MET A 166 26.24 5.67 19.11
C MET A 166 26.01 4.32 19.80
N LEU A 167 25.65 3.28 19.05
CA LEU A 167 25.41 1.97 19.66
C LEU A 167 26.71 1.36 20.19
N PRO A 168 26.74 0.89 21.45
CA PRO A 168 27.97 0.33 22.03
C PRO A 168 28.48 -0.89 21.25
N GLY A 169 29.76 -0.89 20.89
CA GLY A 169 30.42 -2.00 20.24
C GLY A 169 30.07 -2.20 18.76
N GLN A 170 29.33 -1.27 18.14
CA GLN A 170 29.04 -1.32 16.72
C GLN A 170 30.33 -1.32 15.86
N LYS A 171 30.28 -2.03 14.74
CA LYS A 171 31.29 -2.10 13.68
C LYS A 171 30.70 -1.73 12.31
N LEU A 172 29.53 -1.08 12.32
CA LEU A 172 28.86 -0.64 11.09
C LEU A 172 29.57 0.55 10.46
N PHE A 173 29.99 1.51 11.26
CA PHE A 173 30.72 2.69 10.79
C PHE A 173 32.10 2.77 11.48
N ASP A 174 33.13 2.96 10.68
CA ASP A 174 34.52 3.15 11.14
C ASP A 174 34.75 4.62 11.48
N LYS A 175 34.07 5.53 10.75
CA LYS A 175 34.16 6.99 10.99
C LYS A 175 32.82 7.67 10.65
N MET A 176 32.48 8.70 11.40
CA MET A 176 31.45 9.68 11.03
C MET A 176 32.14 10.95 10.54
N SER A 177 31.69 11.50 9.39
CA SER A 177 32.15 12.83 8.98
C SER A 177 31.60 13.93 9.88
N ALA A 178 32.31 15.05 9.96
CA ALA A 178 31.90 16.19 10.79
C ALA A 178 30.58 16.80 10.28
N THR A 179 30.45 16.93 8.98
CA THR A 179 29.24 17.42 8.29
C THR A 179 28.95 16.55 7.05
N PRO A 180 27.75 16.64 6.48
CA PRO A 180 27.46 15.96 5.21
C PRO A 180 28.35 16.43 4.05
N GLU A 181 28.74 17.70 4.06
CA GLU A 181 29.56 18.31 3.01
C GLU A 181 31.02 17.87 3.08
N SER A 182 31.55 17.61 4.28
CA SER A 182 32.95 17.18 4.49
C SER A 182 33.16 15.69 4.21
N LEU A 183 32.09 14.92 3.94
CA LEU A 183 32.17 13.47 3.81
C LEU A 183 33.24 12.99 2.81
N MET A 184 33.26 13.58 1.61
CA MET A 184 34.18 13.10 0.56
C MET A 184 35.63 13.40 0.89
N ASP A 185 35.94 14.60 1.41
CA ASP A 185 37.30 14.95 1.81
C ASP A 185 37.79 14.06 2.96
N GLU A 186 36.91 13.79 3.92
CA GLU A 186 37.23 12.91 5.03
C GLU A 186 37.34 11.43 4.61
N ALA A 187 36.53 10.97 3.67
CA ALA A 187 36.63 9.61 3.12
C ALA A 187 37.91 9.42 2.31
N LEU A 188 38.33 10.41 1.51
CA LEU A 188 39.59 10.39 0.77
C LEU A 188 40.79 10.40 1.73
N SER A 189 40.75 11.24 2.76
CA SER A 189 41.80 11.27 3.80
C SER A 189 41.90 9.93 4.52
N PHE A 190 40.76 9.38 4.96
CA PHE A 190 40.68 8.09 5.62
C PHE A 190 41.17 6.94 4.71
N ALA A 191 40.79 6.97 3.43
CA ALA A 191 41.24 5.97 2.44
C ALA A 191 42.78 5.94 2.25
N ARG A 192 43.45 7.11 2.34
CA ARG A 192 44.90 7.22 2.34
C ARG A 192 45.51 6.70 3.63
N GLU A 193 44.94 7.00 4.77
CA GLU A 193 45.38 6.55 6.09
C GLU A 193 45.44 5.02 6.16
N ILE A 194 44.41 4.33 5.64
CA ILE A 194 44.29 2.87 5.73
C ILE A 194 44.88 2.14 4.53
N ALA A 195 45.51 2.83 3.56
CA ALA A 195 46.00 2.25 2.32
C ALA A 195 46.92 1.04 2.51
N ASN A 196 47.76 1.05 3.55
CA ASN A 196 48.75 0.01 3.87
C ASN A 196 48.31 -0.90 5.03
N VAL A 197 47.13 -0.75 5.58
CA VAL A 197 46.65 -1.58 6.69
C VAL A 197 46.35 -3.00 6.19
N ARG A 198 46.92 -3.99 6.84
CA ARG A 198 46.68 -5.42 6.53
C ARG A 198 46.68 -6.23 7.84
N PRO A 199 45.87 -7.31 7.92
CA PRO A 199 44.89 -7.77 6.93
C PRO A 199 43.71 -6.78 6.81
N LEU A 200 43.05 -6.79 5.64
CA LEU A 200 41.84 -5.98 5.44
C LEU A 200 40.69 -6.53 6.28
N PRO A 201 39.97 -5.69 7.05
CA PRO A 201 38.86 -6.15 7.87
C PRO A 201 37.65 -6.51 7.00
N ARG A 202 37.00 -7.63 7.29
CA ARG A 202 35.74 -8.04 6.62
C ARG A 202 34.69 -8.31 7.67
N ILE A 203 33.48 -7.78 7.46
CA ILE A 203 32.38 -7.99 8.40
C ILE A 203 32.03 -9.48 8.52
N ARG A 204 32.18 -10.27 7.45
CA ARG A 204 31.92 -11.72 7.47
C ARG A 204 32.72 -12.48 8.50
N ASP A 205 33.90 -11.98 8.87
CA ASP A 205 34.81 -12.63 9.79
C ASP A 205 34.53 -12.29 11.27
N LEU A 206 33.63 -11.30 11.52
CA LEU A 206 33.23 -10.92 12.86
C LEU A 206 32.33 -11.99 13.51
N PRO A 207 32.47 -12.21 14.84
CA PRO A 207 31.60 -13.14 15.57
C PRO A 207 30.15 -12.66 15.59
N CYS A 208 29.22 -13.61 15.59
CA CYS A 208 27.78 -13.35 15.69
C CYS A 208 27.16 -14.27 16.74
N LYS A 209 26.95 -13.79 17.96
CA LYS A 209 26.38 -14.54 19.07
C LYS A 209 25.41 -13.68 19.86
N HIS A 210 24.35 -14.29 20.39
CA HIS A 210 23.42 -13.62 21.31
C HIS A 210 23.51 -14.29 22.69
N PRO A 211 23.55 -13.49 23.80
CA PRO A 211 23.70 -14.06 25.14
C PRO A 211 22.63 -15.08 25.53
N GLN A 212 21.38 -14.86 25.10
CA GLN A 212 20.24 -15.75 25.38
C GLN A 212 20.08 -16.87 24.34
N GLY A 213 20.93 -16.91 23.30
CA GLY A 213 20.88 -17.97 22.29
C GLY A 213 19.50 -18.15 21.64
N ASP A 214 19.07 -19.41 21.54
CA ASP A 214 17.83 -19.77 20.86
C ASP A 214 16.55 -19.22 21.53
N ALA A 215 16.57 -18.99 22.82
CA ALA A 215 15.41 -18.47 23.56
C ALA A 215 14.98 -17.08 23.03
N TYR A 216 15.97 -16.21 22.74
CA TYR A 216 15.71 -14.91 22.15
C TYR A 216 15.01 -15.02 20.78
N PHE A 217 15.52 -15.87 19.90
CA PHE A 217 14.93 -16.04 18.58
C PHE A 217 13.54 -16.68 18.62
N GLN A 218 13.32 -17.63 19.54
CA GLN A 218 12.00 -18.23 19.71
C GLN A 218 10.97 -17.21 20.21
N PHE A 219 11.33 -16.38 21.19
CA PHE A 219 10.50 -15.28 21.68
C PHE A 219 10.17 -14.30 20.55
N THR A 220 11.20 -13.82 19.83
CA THR A 220 11.04 -12.86 18.74
C THR A 220 10.18 -13.44 17.61
N ARG A 221 10.38 -14.70 17.25
CA ARG A 221 9.57 -15.38 16.22
C ARG A 221 8.09 -15.43 16.59
N ASN A 222 7.76 -15.77 17.84
CA ASN A 222 6.38 -15.81 18.31
C ASN A 222 5.74 -14.42 18.29
N MET A 223 6.46 -13.40 18.73
CA MET A 223 6.03 -12.01 18.70
C MET A 223 5.76 -11.56 17.24
N VAL A 224 6.71 -11.79 16.36
CA VAL A 224 6.61 -11.41 14.95
C VAL A 224 5.48 -12.13 14.23
N LYS A 225 5.29 -13.43 14.45
CA LYS A 225 4.16 -14.20 13.89
C LYS A 225 2.81 -13.62 14.31
N GLY A 226 2.66 -13.23 15.57
CA GLY A 226 1.44 -12.61 16.07
C GLY A 226 1.11 -11.27 15.40
N MET A 227 2.14 -10.50 15.03
CA MET A 227 2.02 -9.19 14.38
C MET A 227 1.89 -9.28 12.86
N ALA A 228 2.64 -10.17 12.23
CA ALA A 228 2.75 -10.29 10.78
C ALA A 228 1.60 -11.07 10.12
N LYS A 229 0.80 -11.81 10.90
CA LYS A 229 -0.36 -12.63 10.47
C LYS A 229 -0.22 -13.30 9.08
N ASN A 230 -0.54 -12.55 8.02
CA ASN A 230 -0.65 -13.05 6.65
C ASN A 230 0.62 -12.80 5.80
N PHE A 231 1.71 -12.29 6.40
CA PHE A 231 2.95 -12.02 5.69
C PHE A 231 4.03 -13.04 6.06
N PRO A 232 4.55 -13.83 5.09
CA PRO A 232 5.57 -14.84 5.36
C PRO A 232 6.97 -14.26 5.63
N ALA A 233 7.30 -13.08 5.09
CA ALA A 233 8.65 -12.53 5.16
C ALA A 233 9.12 -12.17 6.58
N PRO A 234 8.34 -11.51 7.47
CA PRO A 234 8.83 -11.11 8.79
C PRO A 234 9.34 -12.26 9.67
N PRO A 235 8.63 -13.41 9.84
CA PRO A 235 9.21 -14.54 10.56
C PRO A 235 10.44 -15.14 9.88
N LYS A 236 10.52 -15.07 8.53
CA LYS A 236 11.69 -15.53 7.78
C LYS A 236 12.91 -14.64 7.98
N CYS A 237 12.74 -13.35 8.26
CA CYS A 237 13.81 -12.47 8.70
C CYS A 237 14.47 -13.00 10.00
N VAL A 238 13.65 -13.45 10.96
CA VAL A 238 14.13 -14.03 12.21
C VAL A 238 14.93 -15.31 11.96
N ASP A 239 14.42 -16.20 11.07
CA ASP A 239 15.09 -17.44 10.71
C ASP A 239 16.46 -17.16 10.07
N ALA A 240 16.55 -16.21 9.15
CA ALA A 240 17.79 -15.85 8.45
C ALA A 240 18.83 -15.23 9.39
N VAL A 241 18.44 -14.34 10.30
CA VAL A 241 19.34 -13.76 11.30
C VAL A 241 19.78 -14.81 12.33
N GLN A 242 18.91 -15.73 12.73
CA GLN A 242 19.31 -16.86 13.60
C GLN A 242 20.37 -17.74 12.93
N ALA A 243 20.27 -17.96 11.60
CA ALA A 243 21.26 -18.74 10.85
C ALA A 243 22.67 -18.12 10.97
N ALA A 244 22.78 -16.78 11.03
CA ALA A 244 24.07 -16.10 11.22
C ALA A 244 24.76 -16.45 12.55
N THR A 245 24.03 -16.93 13.55
CA THR A 245 24.59 -17.36 14.85
C THR A 245 24.95 -18.84 14.91
N LYS A 246 24.42 -19.67 13.99
CA LYS A 246 24.54 -21.12 14.03
C LYS A 246 25.36 -21.70 12.89
N LYS A 247 25.41 -21.04 11.75
CA LYS A 247 26.05 -21.51 10.53
C LYS A 247 27.34 -20.75 10.28
N LYS A 248 28.27 -21.39 9.53
CA LYS A 248 29.38 -20.67 8.91
C LYS A 248 28.82 -19.62 7.96
N PHE A 249 29.59 -18.56 7.71
CA PHE A 249 29.10 -17.42 6.91
C PHE A 249 28.56 -17.87 5.54
N ASP A 250 29.30 -18.66 4.80
CA ASP A 250 28.89 -19.09 3.46
C ASP A 250 27.66 -20.01 3.49
N GLU A 251 27.50 -20.86 4.49
CA GLU A 251 26.29 -21.66 4.71
C GLU A 251 25.10 -20.76 5.05
N GLY A 252 25.33 -19.69 5.82
CA GLY A 252 24.33 -18.67 6.13
C GLY A 252 23.89 -17.90 4.89
N MET A 253 24.81 -17.58 3.98
CA MET A 253 24.52 -16.95 2.70
C MET A 253 23.64 -17.82 1.80
N VAL A 254 23.93 -19.12 1.72
CA VAL A 254 23.08 -20.09 0.98
C VAL A 254 21.68 -20.13 1.57
N PHE A 255 21.57 -20.23 2.90
CA PHE A 255 20.27 -20.26 3.60
C PHE A 255 19.46 -18.96 3.41
N GLU A 256 20.12 -17.79 3.47
CA GLU A 256 19.49 -16.50 3.17
C GLU A 256 18.94 -16.50 1.73
N ARG A 257 19.76 -16.97 0.77
CA ARG A 257 19.39 -16.98 -0.65
C ARG A 257 18.20 -17.89 -0.94
N GLU A 258 18.13 -19.06 -0.32
CA GLU A 258 17.00 -19.99 -0.43
C GLU A 258 15.71 -19.34 0.07
N ILE A 259 15.74 -18.69 1.24
CA ILE A 259 14.57 -17.97 1.78
C ILE A 259 14.16 -16.83 0.83
N PHE A 260 15.12 -16.03 0.36
CA PHE A 260 14.85 -14.91 -0.55
C PHE A 260 14.16 -15.38 -1.84
N ILE A 261 14.68 -16.43 -2.49
CA ILE A 261 14.09 -16.97 -3.72
C ILE A 261 12.69 -17.53 -3.45
N ASN A 262 12.50 -18.28 -2.36
CA ASN A 262 11.19 -18.83 -2.03
C ASN A 262 10.16 -17.73 -1.76
N LEU A 263 10.54 -16.64 -1.08
CA LEU A 263 9.66 -15.50 -0.85
C LEU A 263 9.32 -14.74 -2.13
N MET A 264 10.26 -14.62 -3.06
CA MET A 264 10.06 -13.86 -4.32
C MET A 264 8.88 -14.38 -5.14
N TRP A 265 8.59 -15.69 -5.06
CA TRP A 265 7.49 -16.33 -5.79
C TRP A 265 6.17 -16.38 -5.02
N THR A 266 6.14 -15.88 -3.79
CA THR A 266 4.88 -15.86 -3.02
C THR A 266 3.91 -14.81 -3.56
N PRO A 267 2.59 -15.09 -3.50
CA PRO A 267 1.57 -14.11 -3.88
C PRO A 267 1.65 -12.83 -3.04
N GLU A 268 2.03 -12.93 -1.77
CA GLU A 268 2.20 -11.79 -0.87
C GLU A 268 3.35 -10.88 -1.32
N CYS A 269 4.47 -11.44 -1.77
CA CYS A 269 5.58 -10.66 -2.30
C CYS A 269 5.17 -9.98 -3.61
N ARG A 270 4.46 -10.67 -4.50
CA ARG A 270 3.92 -10.10 -5.73
C ARG A 270 2.97 -8.94 -5.41
N ALA A 271 2.07 -9.14 -4.44
CA ALA A 271 1.13 -8.13 -3.99
C ALA A 271 1.83 -6.87 -3.46
N LEU A 272 2.79 -7.04 -2.54
CA LEU A 272 3.50 -5.90 -1.95
C LEU A 272 4.36 -5.13 -2.97
N ARG A 273 5.01 -5.83 -3.92
CA ARG A 273 5.73 -5.19 -5.02
C ARG A 273 4.79 -4.42 -5.95
N HIS A 274 3.66 -5.02 -6.29
CA HIS A 274 2.61 -4.36 -7.09
C HIS A 274 2.14 -3.07 -6.41
N LEU A 275 1.80 -3.11 -5.12
CA LEU A 275 1.36 -1.92 -4.39
C LEU A 275 2.44 -0.84 -4.30
N PHE A 276 3.71 -1.25 -4.13
CA PHE A 276 4.83 -0.31 -4.10
C PHE A 276 5.00 0.46 -5.42
N THR A 277 4.80 -0.20 -6.56
CA THR A 277 4.83 0.45 -7.88
C THR A 277 3.55 1.21 -8.17
N SER A 278 2.39 0.65 -7.86
CA SER A 278 1.07 1.25 -8.09
C SER A 278 0.88 2.57 -7.34
N GLN A 279 1.35 2.65 -6.09
CA GLN A 279 1.26 3.89 -5.31
C GLN A 279 2.04 5.05 -5.98
N ARG A 280 3.14 4.74 -6.65
CA ARG A 280 3.90 5.74 -7.42
C ARG A 280 3.24 6.05 -8.75
N ALA A 281 2.69 5.03 -9.42
CA ALA A 281 2.00 5.18 -10.69
C ALA A 281 0.68 5.96 -10.57
N ALA A 282 -0.08 5.76 -9.48
CA ALA A 282 -1.34 6.46 -9.23
C ALA A 282 -1.19 7.99 -9.15
N SER A 283 0.00 8.48 -8.77
CA SER A 283 0.28 9.92 -8.73
C SER A 283 0.60 10.54 -10.08
N LYS A 284 0.68 9.75 -11.16
CA LYS A 284 0.99 10.22 -12.52
C LYS A 284 -0.25 10.14 -13.41
N ILE A 285 -0.51 11.21 -14.13
CA ILE A 285 -1.61 11.30 -15.10
C ILE A 285 -0.97 11.37 -16.49
N ALA A 286 -1.39 10.49 -17.40
CA ALA A 286 -0.71 10.27 -18.67
C ALA A 286 -0.58 11.55 -19.53
N ASP A 287 -1.60 12.41 -19.56
CA ASP A 287 -1.64 13.64 -20.34
C ASP A 287 -1.21 14.90 -19.56
N ILE A 288 -0.66 14.74 -18.33
CA ILE A 288 -0.19 15.83 -17.46
C ILE A 288 1.26 15.55 -17.05
N PRO A 289 2.24 16.14 -17.76
CA PRO A 289 3.65 15.99 -17.45
C PRO A 289 4.00 16.52 -16.05
N ASP A 290 5.05 15.97 -15.44
CA ASP A 290 5.57 16.43 -14.13
C ASP A 290 6.04 17.92 -14.16
N THR A 291 6.20 18.49 -15.36
CA THR A 291 6.55 19.92 -15.59
C THR A 291 5.33 20.85 -15.62
N THR A 292 4.12 20.31 -15.55
CA THR A 292 2.89 21.13 -15.54
C THR A 292 2.91 22.07 -14.33
N PRO A 293 2.71 23.38 -14.52
CA PRO A 293 2.69 24.36 -13.43
C PRO A 293 1.60 24.00 -12.40
N THR A 294 1.90 24.20 -11.13
CA THR A 294 0.93 24.06 -10.04
C THR A 294 0.56 25.42 -9.46
N ARG A 295 -0.68 25.58 -9.03
CA ARG A 295 -1.14 26.75 -8.30
C ARG A 295 -0.63 26.71 -6.86
N SER A 296 -0.26 27.85 -6.30
CA SER A 296 0.17 27.94 -4.90
C SER A 296 -1.06 27.88 -3.97
N ILE A 297 -1.07 26.92 -3.05
CA ILE A 297 -2.14 26.77 -2.06
C ILE A 297 -1.59 27.15 -0.69
N LYS A 298 -1.87 28.36 -0.26
CA LYS A 298 -1.43 28.93 1.03
C LYS A 298 -2.54 28.92 2.08
N GLN A 299 -3.81 28.97 1.65
CA GLN A 299 -4.99 28.98 2.52
C GLN A 299 -6.12 28.17 1.88
N VAL A 300 -6.78 27.37 2.69
CA VAL A 300 -7.92 26.53 2.29
C VAL A 300 -9.18 26.98 3.03
N ALA A 301 -10.30 27.04 2.32
CA ALA A 301 -11.61 27.14 2.95
C ALA A 301 -12.34 25.79 2.85
N VAL A 302 -13.09 25.42 3.89
CA VAL A 302 -13.94 24.23 3.92
C VAL A 302 -15.35 24.66 4.25
N ILE A 303 -16.32 24.30 3.41
CA ILE A 303 -17.74 24.61 3.63
C ILE A 303 -18.42 23.41 4.25
N GLY A 304 -18.97 23.60 5.44
CA GLY A 304 -19.58 22.58 6.28
C GLY A 304 -18.65 22.16 7.43
N ALA A 305 -19.16 22.23 8.66
CA ALA A 305 -18.45 21.84 9.88
C ALA A 305 -18.83 20.43 10.37
N GLY A 306 -19.48 19.63 9.54
CA GLY A 306 -19.86 18.24 9.84
C GLY A 306 -18.69 17.29 9.93
N THR A 307 -18.97 15.99 10.02
CA THR A 307 -17.95 14.92 10.16
C THR A 307 -16.90 14.97 9.03
N MET A 308 -17.36 15.18 7.77
CA MET A 308 -16.44 15.25 6.64
C MET A 308 -15.65 16.56 6.64
N GLY A 309 -16.30 17.71 6.74
CA GLY A 309 -15.60 19.00 6.72
C GLY A 309 -14.59 19.16 7.86
N GLY A 310 -14.93 18.72 9.07
CA GLY A 310 -14.01 18.70 10.20
C GLY A 310 -12.80 17.79 9.94
N GLY A 311 -13.02 16.57 9.44
CA GLY A 311 -11.96 15.62 9.12
C GLY A 311 -11.07 16.09 7.96
N ILE A 312 -11.67 16.71 6.92
CA ILE A 312 -10.94 17.32 5.79
C ILE A 312 -10.05 18.45 6.29
N SER A 313 -10.57 19.35 7.12
CA SER A 313 -9.83 20.46 7.72
C SER A 313 -8.59 19.98 8.49
N MET A 314 -8.72 18.90 9.27
CA MET A 314 -7.61 18.34 10.03
C MET A 314 -6.43 17.88 9.13
N ASN A 315 -6.68 17.44 7.88
CA ASN A 315 -5.58 17.06 6.98
C ASN A 315 -4.70 18.26 6.62
N PHE A 316 -5.29 19.41 6.35
CA PHE A 316 -4.56 20.64 6.03
C PHE A 316 -3.87 21.22 7.25
N LEU A 317 -4.54 21.26 8.40
CA LEU A 317 -3.94 21.69 9.68
C LEU A 317 -2.74 20.83 10.05
N ASN A 318 -2.81 19.50 9.81
CA ASN A 318 -1.70 18.58 10.01
C ASN A 318 -0.49 18.86 9.10
N ALA A 319 -0.75 19.42 7.92
CA ALA A 319 0.27 19.82 6.94
C ALA A 319 0.78 21.26 7.16
N GLY A 320 0.26 21.98 8.16
CA GLY A 320 0.63 23.37 8.44
C GLY A 320 -0.02 24.40 7.52
N ILE A 321 -1.11 24.03 6.83
CA ILE A 321 -1.85 24.91 5.94
C ILE A 321 -3.04 25.53 6.71
N PRO A 322 -3.17 26.85 6.74
CA PRO A 322 -4.32 27.54 7.35
C PRO A 322 -5.65 27.13 6.75
N VAL A 323 -6.65 26.91 7.61
CA VAL A 323 -8.00 26.52 7.21
C VAL A 323 -9.01 27.49 7.79
N LYS A 324 -9.95 27.93 6.94
CA LYS A 324 -11.14 28.65 7.37
C LYS A 324 -12.38 27.79 7.13
N ILE A 325 -13.11 27.44 8.20
CA ILE A 325 -14.37 26.69 8.07
C ILE A 325 -15.53 27.67 8.00
N LEU A 326 -16.33 27.53 6.94
CA LEU A 326 -17.59 28.24 6.77
C LEU A 326 -18.75 27.29 7.09
N GLU A 327 -19.69 27.78 7.88
CA GLU A 327 -20.92 27.07 8.22
C GLU A 327 -22.09 28.05 8.19
N THR A 328 -23.31 27.56 8.01
CA THR A 328 -24.50 28.42 7.95
C THR A 328 -25.08 28.74 9.32
N LYS A 329 -24.78 27.93 10.35
CA LYS A 329 -25.30 28.05 11.71
C LYS A 329 -24.20 27.99 12.74
N GLN A 330 -24.18 28.94 13.68
CA GLN A 330 -23.18 29.02 14.74
C GLN A 330 -23.08 27.73 15.57
N GLU A 331 -24.23 27.15 15.94
CA GLU A 331 -24.25 25.91 16.75
C GLU A 331 -23.66 24.70 16.01
N ALA A 332 -23.82 24.62 14.69
CA ALA A 332 -23.22 23.57 13.89
C ALA A 332 -21.70 23.77 13.79
N LEU A 333 -21.27 25.03 13.64
CA LEU A 333 -19.86 25.41 13.64
C LEU A 333 -19.18 25.07 14.97
N ASP A 334 -19.78 25.43 16.10
CA ASP A 334 -19.26 25.17 17.43
C ASP A 334 -19.13 23.66 17.70
N ARG A 335 -20.11 22.85 17.31
CA ARG A 335 -20.05 21.38 17.41
C ARG A 335 -18.93 20.81 16.56
N GLY A 336 -18.74 21.32 15.35
CA GLY A 336 -17.67 20.90 14.44
C GLY A 336 -16.28 21.17 15.04
N ILE A 337 -16.07 22.38 15.55
CA ILE A 337 -14.80 22.76 16.19
C ILE A 337 -14.53 21.93 17.45
N ALA A 338 -15.56 21.72 18.28
CA ALA A 338 -15.44 20.87 19.46
C ALA A 338 -15.01 19.43 19.09
N THR A 339 -15.52 18.90 17.97
CA THR A 339 -15.13 17.58 17.46
C THR A 339 -13.67 17.54 17.00
N ILE A 340 -13.18 18.56 16.31
CA ILE A 340 -11.77 18.68 15.90
C ILE A 340 -10.87 18.71 17.14
N LYS A 341 -11.18 19.57 18.14
CA LYS A 341 -10.45 19.66 19.41
C LYS A 341 -10.39 18.31 20.10
N LYS A 342 -11.52 17.65 20.29
CA LYS A 342 -11.62 16.31 20.91
C LYS A 342 -10.74 15.29 20.22
N ASN A 343 -10.70 15.30 18.88
CA ASN A 343 -9.87 14.38 18.09
C ASN A 343 -8.36 14.62 18.33
N TYR A 344 -7.91 15.87 18.41
CA TYR A 344 -6.53 16.20 18.71
C TYR A 344 -6.16 15.89 20.16
N GLU A 345 -6.99 16.26 21.12
CA GLU A 345 -6.80 15.98 22.55
C GLU A 345 -6.69 14.46 22.81
N ALA A 346 -7.50 13.66 22.11
CA ALA A 346 -7.37 12.20 22.17
C ALA A 346 -6.01 11.69 21.64
N GLN A 347 -5.41 12.37 20.66
CA GLN A 347 -4.07 12.03 20.17
C GLN A 347 -2.98 12.46 21.15
N VAL A 348 -3.12 13.63 21.77
CA VAL A 348 -2.22 14.11 22.84
C VAL A 348 -2.24 13.16 24.03
N LYS A 349 -3.43 12.81 24.51
CA LYS A 349 -3.62 11.86 25.63
C LYS A 349 -2.98 10.49 25.35
N LYS A 350 -2.95 10.06 24.08
CA LYS A 350 -2.31 8.80 23.65
C LYS A 350 -0.80 8.96 23.38
N GLY A 351 -0.20 10.12 23.60
CA GLY A 351 1.20 10.41 23.31
C GLY A 351 1.56 10.41 21.81
N LYS A 352 0.56 10.48 20.93
CA LYS A 352 0.76 10.49 19.47
C LYS A 352 0.94 11.89 18.88
N LEU A 353 0.59 12.91 19.63
CA LEU A 353 0.74 14.33 19.31
C LEU A 353 1.28 15.07 20.53
N LYS A 354 2.27 15.94 20.32
CA LYS A 354 2.78 16.82 21.36
C LYS A 354 1.86 18.03 21.54
N GLU A 355 1.79 18.55 22.77
CA GLU A 355 0.92 19.69 23.12
C GLU A 355 1.24 20.95 22.30
N ASP A 356 2.53 21.25 22.11
CA ASP A 356 2.97 22.39 21.28
C ASP A 356 2.49 22.28 19.83
N LYS A 357 2.49 21.06 19.27
CA LYS A 357 2.00 20.81 17.92
C LYS A 357 0.48 20.90 17.84
N TYR A 358 -0.24 20.48 18.88
CA TYR A 358 -1.68 20.69 18.97
C TYR A 358 -2.02 22.19 18.95
N ALA A 359 -1.36 22.98 19.81
CA ALA A 359 -1.57 24.42 19.84
C ALA A 359 -1.26 25.10 18.48
N GLN A 360 -0.16 24.73 17.83
CA GLN A 360 0.19 25.21 16.49
C GLN A 360 -0.90 24.90 15.45
N ARG A 361 -1.44 23.69 15.44
CA ARG A 361 -2.50 23.30 14.49
C ARG A 361 -3.78 24.07 14.75
N MET A 362 -4.19 24.22 16.01
CA MET A 362 -5.40 24.97 16.35
C MET A 362 -5.28 26.47 16.04
N ALA A 363 -4.08 27.05 16.11
CA ALA A 363 -3.83 28.44 15.72
C ALA A 363 -4.01 28.70 14.20
N LEU A 364 -3.94 27.65 13.36
CA LEU A 364 -4.17 27.73 11.91
C LEU A 364 -5.66 27.63 11.53
N LEU A 365 -6.54 27.34 12.49
CA LEU A 365 -7.97 27.17 12.26
C LEU A 365 -8.73 28.44 12.60
N THR A 366 -9.47 28.94 11.61
CA THR A 366 -10.40 30.06 11.76
C THR A 366 -11.79 29.66 11.28
N THR A 367 -12.81 30.41 11.68
CA THR A 367 -14.20 30.09 11.40
C THR A 367 -14.96 31.31 10.91
N THR A 368 -16.03 31.10 10.13
CA THR A 368 -16.91 32.16 9.66
C THR A 368 -18.30 31.63 9.34
N LEU A 369 -19.28 32.56 9.30
CA LEU A 369 -20.63 32.34 8.79
C LEU A 369 -20.86 33.07 7.45
N SER A 370 -19.84 33.78 6.93
CA SER A 370 -19.97 34.61 5.72
C SER A 370 -19.07 34.09 4.57
N TYR A 371 -19.65 34.04 3.38
CA TYR A 371 -18.87 33.73 2.16
C TYR A 371 -17.84 34.80 1.84
N ASP A 372 -18.05 36.07 2.19
CA ASP A 372 -17.09 37.14 1.94
C ASP A 372 -15.75 36.93 2.63
N ASP A 373 -15.76 36.22 3.76
CA ASP A 373 -14.55 35.95 4.54
C ASP A 373 -13.66 34.86 3.94
N ILE A 374 -14.15 34.09 2.95
CA ILE A 374 -13.36 33.04 2.29
C ILE A 374 -12.84 33.43 0.90
N LYS A 375 -13.16 34.66 0.42
CA LYS A 375 -12.84 35.12 -0.93
C LYS A 375 -11.36 35.02 -1.33
N ASP A 376 -10.46 35.13 -0.34
CA ASP A 376 -9.01 35.10 -0.55
C ASP A 376 -8.42 33.68 -0.49
N ALA A 377 -9.21 32.65 -0.20
CA ALA A 377 -8.73 31.27 -0.19
C ALA A 377 -8.28 30.82 -1.60
N ASP A 378 -7.23 29.99 -1.64
CA ASP A 378 -6.68 29.45 -2.88
C ASP A 378 -7.42 28.19 -3.36
N LEU A 379 -8.01 27.48 -2.40
CA LEU A 379 -8.82 26.26 -2.59
C LEU A 379 -10.02 26.32 -1.66
N VAL A 380 -11.19 26.02 -2.20
CA VAL A 380 -12.40 25.78 -1.39
C VAL A 380 -12.85 24.35 -1.59
N ILE A 381 -13.13 23.64 -0.50
CA ILE A 381 -13.69 22.27 -0.52
C ILE A 381 -15.08 22.32 0.11
N GLU A 382 -16.07 22.05 -0.71
CA GLU A 382 -17.45 21.94 -0.26
C GLU A 382 -17.72 20.53 0.30
N ALA A 383 -18.26 20.46 1.52
CA ALA A 383 -18.61 19.23 2.24
C ALA A 383 -19.99 19.36 2.92
N VAL A 384 -20.98 19.87 2.17
CA VAL A 384 -22.37 20.04 2.61
C VAL A 384 -23.21 18.80 2.23
N PHE A 385 -24.55 18.90 2.37
CA PHE A 385 -25.48 17.81 2.04
C PHE A 385 -25.35 17.35 0.58
N GLU A 386 -25.53 16.04 0.36
CA GLU A 386 -25.36 15.35 -0.93
C GLU A 386 -26.64 15.51 -1.79
N GLU A 387 -26.98 16.75 -2.13
CA GLU A 387 -28.12 17.14 -2.94
C GLU A 387 -27.70 18.15 -4.00
N MET A 388 -28.05 17.92 -5.26
CA MET A 388 -27.63 18.75 -6.38
C MET A 388 -28.07 20.22 -6.22
N GLY A 389 -29.26 20.46 -5.75
CA GLY A 389 -29.78 21.84 -5.52
C GLY A 389 -28.98 22.60 -4.45
N VAL A 390 -28.53 21.92 -3.41
CA VAL A 390 -27.65 22.51 -2.38
C VAL A 390 -26.29 22.83 -2.97
N LYS A 391 -25.72 21.94 -3.77
CA LYS A 391 -24.45 22.16 -4.47
C LYS A 391 -24.53 23.32 -5.45
N GLU A 392 -25.65 23.42 -6.19
CA GLU A 392 -25.91 24.54 -7.11
C GLU A 392 -25.86 25.88 -6.36
N ALA A 393 -26.58 25.99 -5.23
CA ALA A 393 -26.59 27.21 -4.44
C ALA A 393 -25.19 27.59 -3.94
N VAL A 394 -24.42 26.62 -3.44
CA VAL A 394 -23.05 26.83 -2.95
C VAL A 394 -22.13 27.27 -4.08
N PHE A 395 -22.11 26.55 -5.22
CA PHE A 395 -21.18 26.83 -6.32
C PHE A 395 -21.48 28.16 -7.03
N LYS A 396 -22.74 28.57 -7.11
CA LYS A 396 -23.11 29.93 -7.59
C LYS A 396 -22.59 31.03 -6.66
N GLN A 397 -22.63 30.82 -5.35
CA GLN A 397 -22.07 31.77 -4.39
C GLN A 397 -20.54 31.79 -4.47
N LEU A 398 -19.86 30.63 -4.59
CA LEU A 398 -18.42 30.56 -4.77
C LEU A 398 -17.96 31.23 -6.05
N ASP A 399 -18.70 31.06 -7.15
CA ASP A 399 -18.39 31.73 -8.43
C ASP A 399 -18.43 33.25 -8.30
N ALA A 400 -19.32 33.77 -7.45
CA ALA A 400 -19.48 35.22 -7.24
C ALA A 400 -18.40 35.82 -6.33
N VAL A 401 -17.95 35.11 -5.30
CA VAL A 401 -17.09 35.70 -4.25
C VAL A 401 -15.59 35.34 -4.38
N MET A 402 -15.29 34.16 -4.94
CA MET A 402 -13.90 33.66 -4.94
C MET A 402 -13.02 34.39 -5.95
N LYS A 403 -11.80 34.69 -5.53
CA LYS A 403 -10.78 35.30 -6.40
C LYS A 403 -10.54 34.47 -7.66
N PRO A 404 -10.11 35.11 -8.79
CA PRO A 404 -9.67 34.39 -9.97
C PRO A 404 -8.53 33.42 -9.65
N GLY A 405 -8.55 32.22 -10.28
CA GLY A 405 -7.54 31.19 -10.08
C GLY A 405 -7.70 30.35 -8.80
N ALA A 406 -8.67 30.63 -7.93
CA ALA A 406 -9.00 29.75 -6.82
C ALA A 406 -9.62 28.45 -7.34
N ILE A 407 -9.23 27.30 -6.78
CA ILE A 407 -9.79 25.98 -7.11
C ILE A 407 -11.06 25.76 -6.30
N LEU A 408 -12.13 25.33 -6.99
CA LEU A 408 -13.42 24.99 -6.37
C LEU A 408 -13.60 23.47 -6.38
N ALA A 409 -13.56 22.86 -5.21
CA ALA A 409 -13.66 21.41 -5.08
C ALA A 409 -14.96 20.98 -4.40
N SER A 410 -15.58 19.91 -4.89
CA SER A 410 -16.69 19.24 -4.22
C SER A 410 -16.23 17.90 -3.61
N ASN A 411 -16.61 17.66 -2.36
CA ASN A 411 -16.43 16.35 -1.71
C ASN A 411 -17.65 15.43 -1.96
N THR A 412 -18.34 15.60 -3.08
CA THR A 412 -19.43 14.68 -3.46
C THR A 412 -18.91 13.25 -3.57
N SER A 413 -19.77 12.29 -3.24
CA SER A 413 -19.48 10.86 -3.33
C SER A 413 -20.13 10.18 -4.55
N THR A 414 -21.13 10.82 -5.16
CA THR A 414 -21.93 10.21 -6.24
C THR A 414 -22.40 11.19 -7.30
N LEU A 415 -22.48 12.51 -6.99
CA LEU A 415 -23.07 13.48 -7.89
C LEU A 415 -22.14 13.84 -9.06
N ASP A 416 -22.76 14.22 -10.17
CA ASP A 416 -22.04 14.58 -11.40
C ASP A 416 -21.24 15.89 -11.23
N VAL A 417 -19.91 15.75 -11.19
CA VAL A 417 -18.97 16.88 -11.08
C VAL A 417 -19.06 17.81 -12.31
N ASN A 418 -19.43 17.31 -13.48
CA ASN A 418 -19.62 18.14 -14.67
C ASN A 418 -20.85 19.06 -14.52
N ALA A 419 -21.94 18.53 -13.95
CA ALA A 419 -23.12 19.32 -13.63
C ALA A 419 -22.80 20.41 -12.59
N ILE A 420 -22.04 20.05 -11.54
CA ILE A 420 -21.58 21.01 -10.51
C ILE A 420 -20.71 22.10 -11.13
N ALA A 421 -19.77 21.74 -12.00
CA ALA A 421 -18.90 22.70 -12.69
C ALA A 421 -19.68 23.71 -13.55
N ASN A 422 -20.78 23.27 -14.18
CA ASN A 422 -21.61 24.12 -15.02
C ASN A 422 -22.46 25.13 -14.23
N PHE A 423 -22.54 25.05 -12.90
CA PHE A 423 -23.13 26.09 -12.06
C PHE A 423 -22.23 27.33 -11.95
N THR A 424 -21.00 27.25 -12.40
CA THR A 424 -20.02 28.35 -12.36
C THR A 424 -19.68 28.84 -13.77
N LYS A 425 -19.17 30.08 -13.88
CA LYS A 425 -18.60 30.64 -15.12
C LYS A 425 -17.17 30.18 -15.39
N ARG A 426 -16.60 29.39 -14.48
CA ARG A 426 -15.21 28.91 -14.52
C ARG A 426 -15.13 27.39 -14.27
N PRO A 427 -15.80 26.57 -15.08
CA PRO A 427 -15.83 25.13 -14.92
C PRO A 427 -14.43 24.47 -14.99
N GLN A 428 -13.44 25.14 -15.60
CA GLN A 428 -12.06 24.70 -15.65
C GLN A 428 -11.35 24.69 -14.27
N ASP A 429 -11.84 25.49 -13.30
CA ASP A 429 -11.31 25.55 -11.93
C ASP A 429 -12.02 24.58 -10.98
N VAL A 430 -12.99 23.80 -11.49
CA VAL A 430 -13.79 22.88 -10.68
C VAL A 430 -13.24 21.44 -10.77
N VAL A 431 -13.16 20.76 -9.62
CA VAL A 431 -12.68 19.39 -9.49
C VAL A 431 -13.42 18.66 -8.36
N GLY A 432 -13.58 17.35 -8.47
CA GLY A 432 -14.02 16.53 -7.34
C GLY A 432 -12.84 16.15 -6.45
N MET A 433 -13.00 16.29 -5.13
CA MET A 433 -12.06 15.83 -4.12
C MET A 433 -12.81 14.96 -3.11
N HIS A 434 -13.02 13.69 -3.46
CA HIS A 434 -13.79 12.76 -2.64
C HIS A 434 -12.90 12.14 -1.57
N PHE A 435 -13.09 12.61 -0.33
CA PHE A 435 -12.45 12.05 0.88
C PHE A 435 -13.33 10.96 1.48
N PHE A 436 -12.70 10.01 2.16
CA PHE A 436 -13.38 8.88 2.81
C PHE A 436 -13.49 9.08 4.32
N SER A 437 -14.61 8.66 4.89
CA SER A 437 -14.87 8.83 6.34
C SER A 437 -14.16 7.74 7.17
N PRO A 438 -13.48 8.13 8.29
CA PRO A 438 -13.16 9.47 8.77
C PRO A 438 -12.03 10.12 7.95
N ALA A 439 -12.27 11.34 7.41
CA ALA A 439 -11.37 11.95 6.44
C ALA A 439 -9.94 12.23 6.97
N ASN A 440 -9.79 12.44 8.27
CA ASN A 440 -8.49 12.62 8.92
C ASN A 440 -7.71 11.31 9.12
N VAL A 441 -8.32 10.15 8.87
CA VAL A 441 -7.72 8.82 9.10
C VAL A 441 -7.51 8.06 7.78
N MET A 442 -8.55 8.02 6.94
CA MET A 442 -8.53 7.28 5.67
C MET A 442 -7.49 7.86 4.71
N LYS A 443 -6.75 6.99 4.04
CA LYS A 443 -5.62 7.40 3.18
C LYS A 443 -6.06 7.79 1.76
N LEU A 444 -7.17 7.24 1.27
CA LEU A 444 -7.64 7.46 -0.09
C LEU A 444 -8.17 8.88 -0.29
N LEU A 445 -7.87 9.45 -1.44
CA LEU A 445 -8.50 10.61 -2.04
C LEU A 445 -8.79 10.29 -3.51
N GLU A 446 -10.06 10.12 -3.89
CA GLU A 446 -10.44 10.08 -5.29
C GLU A 446 -10.49 11.51 -5.84
N VAL A 447 -9.67 11.79 -6.83
CA VAL A 447 -9.64 13.08 -7.53
C VAL A 447 -10.46 12.92 -8.80
N VAL A 448 -11.66 13.49 -8.79
CA VAL A 448 -12.63 13.33 -9.88
C VAL A 448 -12.43 14.43 -10.91
N ARG A 449 -11.92 14.04 -12.08
CA ARG A 449 -11.63 14.96 -13.18
C ARG A 449 -12.89 15.24 -14.00
N GLY A 450 -13.42 16.46 -13.92
CA GLY A 450 -14.48 16.92 -14.82
C GLY A 450 -13.98 17.10 -16.25
N ALA A 451 -14.89 17.06 -17.21
CA ALA A 451 -14.57 17.20 -18.65
C ALA A 451 -13.86 18.52 -19.00
N LYS A 452 -14.08 19.56 -18.21
CA LYS A 452 -13.47 20.89 -18.42
C LYS A 452 -12.38 21.23 -17.40
N THR A 453 -12.07 20.36 -16.43
CA THR A 453 -11.04 20.62 -15.41
C THR A 453 -9.67 20.80 -16.04
N ASP A 454 -9.03 21.93 -15.78
CA ASP A 454 -7.70 22.27 -16.31
C ASP A 454 -6.60 21.35 -15.76
N LYS A 455 -5.55 21.17 -16.57
CA LYS A 455 -4.39 20.32 -16.22
C LYS A 455 -3.61 20.84 -15.02
N ASP A 456 -3.50 22.14 -14.85
CA ASP A 456 -2.81 22.76 -13.71
C ASP A 456 -3.60 22.58 -12.40
N VAL A 457 -4.94 22.56 -12.46
CA VAL A 457 -5.81 22.21 -11.33
C VAL A 457 -5.55 20.77 -10.91
N MET A 458 -5.54 19.83 -11.86
CA MET A 458 -5.24 18.43 -11.59
C MET A 458 -3.84 18.24 -11.01
N ALA A 459 -2.82 18.85 -11.62
CA ALA A 459 -1.44 18.81 -11.12
C ALA A 459 -1.33 19.37 -9.70
N THR A 460 -2.04 20.46 -9.40
CA THR A 460 -2.08 21.10 -8.08
C THR A 460 -2.70 20.17 -7.04
N VAL A 461 -3.87 19.59 -7.32
CA VAL A 461 -4.57 18.72 -6.38
C VAL A 461 -3.77 17.43 -6.12
N MET A 462 -3.14 16.85 -7.14
CA MET A 462 -2.28 15.66 -6.99
C MET A 462 -1.03 15.95 -6.14
N ALA A 463 -0.40 17.12 -6.31
CA ALA A 463 0.72 17.57 -5.47
C ALA A 463 0.27 17.83 -4.02
N LEU A 464 -0.88 18.49 -3.86
CA LEU A 464 -1.48 18.78 -2.56
C LEU A 464 -1.82 17.50 -1.79
N ALA A 465 -2.35 16.49 -2.47
CA ALA A 465 -2.64 15.18 -1.86
C ALA A 465 -1.40 14.56 -1.20
N LYS A 466 -0.23 14.65 -1.83
CA LYS A 466 1.04 14.21 -1.23
C LYS A 466 1.38 15.01 0.02
N THR A 467 1.19 16.33 -0.01
CA THR A 467 1.44 17.24 1.11
C THR A 467 0.57 16.88 2.32
N ILE A 468 -0.70 16.58 2.11
CA ILE A 468 -1.65 16.16 3.16
C ILE A 468 -1.63 14.65 3.44
N LYS A 469 -0.63 13.92 2.88
CA LYS A 469 -0.39 12.48 3.11
C LYS A 469 -1.54 11.58 2.69
N LYS A 470 -2.22 11.93 1.60
CA LYS A 470 -3.23 11.09 0.94
C LYS A 470 -2.63 10.34 -0.24
N THR A 471 -3.19 9.17 -0.50
CA THR A 471 -2.99 8.45 -1.77
C THR A 471 -4.08 8.92 -2.72
N ALA A 472 -3.71 9.76 -3.67
CA ALA A 472 -4.63 10.25 -4.68
C ALA A 472 -4.73 9.25 -5.84
N VAL A 473 -5.96 9.00 -6.28
CA VAL A 473 -6.28 8.25 -7.49
C VAL A 473 -7.23 9.07 -8.33
N VAL A 474 -6.95 9.18 -9.64
CA VAL A 474 -7.80 9.93 -10.55
C VAL A 474 -8.97 9.07 -11.00
N SER A 475 -10.17 9.64 -10.94
CA SER A 475 -11.40 9.06 -11.48
C SER A 475 -12.03 9.96 -12.53
N GLY A 476 -12.63 9.38 -13.55
CA GLY A 476 -13.61 10.05 -14.39
C GLY A 476 -14.91 10.30 -13.63
N VAL A 477 -15.84 10.99 -14.30
CA VAL A 477 -17.16 11.32 -13.71
C VAL A 477 -18.14 10.19 -14.02
N CYS A 478 -18.61 9.52 -12.98
CA CYS A 478 -19.75 8.61 -13.00
C CYS A 478 -20.39 8.53 -11.61
N ASP A 479 -21.58 7.96 -11.49
CA ASP A 479 -22.24 7.77 -10.20
C ASP A 479 -21.47 6.77 -9.33
N GLY A 480 -20.96 7.24 -8.20
CA GLY A 480 -20.16 6.44 -7.24
C GLY A 480 -18.67 6.32 -7.60
N PHE A 481 -18.21 6.99 -8.64
CA PHE A 481 -16.83 7.01 -9.12
C PHE A 481 -16.25 5.58 -9.25
N ILE A 482 -15.03 5.33 -8.75
CA ILE A 482 -14.45 3.98 -8.75
C ILE A 482 -14.97 3.18 -7.57
N GLY A 483 -14.73 3.69 -6.35
CA GLY A 483 -14.88 2.89 -5.15
C GLY A 483 -16.33 2.59 -4.77
N ASN A 484 -17.18 3.62 -4.71
CA ASN A 484 -18.59 3.44 -4.34
C ASN A 484 -19.38 2.67 -5.38
N ARG A 485 -19.08 2.84 -6.68
CA ARG A 485 -19.70 2.09 -7.76
C ARG A 485 -19.45 0.57 -7.62
N MET A 486 -18.23 0.19 -7.30
CA MET A 486 -17.86 -1.22 -7.10
C MET A 486 -18.45 -1.79 -5.81
N ILE A 487 -18.40 -1.04 -4.68
CA ILE A 487 -18.88 -1.54 -3.38
C ILE A 487 -20.41 -1.74 -3.36
N GLU A 488 -21.14 -1.04 -4.21
CA GLU A 488 -22.58 -1.26 -4.41
C GLU A 488 -22.84 -2.71 -4.86
N GLN A 489 -22.06 -3.21 -5.82
CA GLN A 489 -22.20 -4.57 -6.34
C GLN A 489 -21.83 -5.62 -5.28
N TYR A 490 -20.79 -5.37 -4.52
CA TYR A 490 -20.39 -6.20 -3.38
C TYR A 490 -21.52 -6.31 -2.33
N GLY A 491 -22.16 -5.18 -2.01
CA GLY A 491 -23.30 -5.15 -1.09
C GLY A 491 -24.53 -5.90 -1.63
N ARG A 492 -24.81 -5.80 -2.93
CA ARG A 492 -25.91 -6.53 -3.60
C ARG A 492 -25.70 -8.05 -3.43
N GLN A 493 -24.52 -8.55 -3.70
CA GLN A 493 -24.18 -9.97 -3.54
C GLN A 493 -24.30 -10.45 -2.10
N GLY A 494 -23.90 -9.61 -1.13
CA GLY A 494 -24.16 -9.89 0.28
C GLY A 494 -25.64 -10.13 0.57
N GLY A 495 -26.54 -9.30 0.03
CA GLY A 495 -27.99 -9.44 0.17
C GLY A 495 -28.53 -10.73 -0.43
N PHE A 496 -28.13 -11.11 -1.65
CA PHE A 496 -28.57 -12.37 -2.29
C PHE A 496 -28.08 -13.61 -1.52
N LEU A 497 -26.89 -13.58 -0.96
CA LEU A 497 -26.39 -14.65 -0.09
C LEU A 497 -27.27 -14.88 1.14
N LEU A 498 -27.86 -13.79 1.73
CA LEU A 498 -28.82 -13.95 2.84
C LEU A 498 -30.12 -14.59 2.37
N GLU A 499 -30.65 -14.19 1.21
CA GLU A 499 -31.87 -14.78 0.65
C GLU A 499 -31.70 -16.27 0.32
N GLU A 500 -30.47 -16.69 -0.06
CA GLU A 500 -30.15 -18.08 -0.38
C GLU A 500 -29.79 -18.97 0.82
N GLY A 501 -29.71 -18.43 2.04
CA GLY A 501 -29.56 -19.22 3.26
C GLY A 501 -28.39 -18.89 4.17
N CYS A 502 -27.52 -17.94 3.78
CA CYS A 502 -26.46 -17.46 4.66
C CYS A 502 -27.01 -16.61 5.81
N THR A 503 -26.27 -16.53 6.90
CA THR A 503 -26.45 -15.53 7.95
C THR A 503 -25.45 -14.38 7.77
N PRO A 504 -25.72 -13.18 8.31
CA PRO A 504 -24.74 -12.08 8.30
C PRO A 504 -23.38 -12.50 8.87
N GLN A 505 -23.40 -13.28 9.97
CA GLN A 505 -22.19 -13.76 10.63
C GLN A 505 -21.36 -14.69 9.76
N GLN A 506 -22.01 -15.56 8.97
CA GLN A 506 -21.34 -16.49 8.08
C GLN A 506 -20.60 -15.74 6.97
N VAL A 507 -21.27 -14.78 6.34
CA VAL A 507 -20.70 -13.98 5.26
C VAL A 507 -19.55 -13.11 5.77
N ASP A 508 -19.76 -12.40 6.90
CA ASP A 508 -18.73 -11.56 7.51
C ASP A 508 -17.48 -12.37 7.89
N LYS A 509 -17.65 -13.54 8.52
CA LYS A 509 -16.53 -14.41 8.88
C LYS A 509 -15.77 -14.95 7.67
N ALA A 510 -16.44 -15.29 6.58
CA ALA A 510 -15.78 -15.75 5.35
C ALA A 510 -14.87 -14.66 4.77
N ILE A 511 -15.34 -13.42 4.76
CA ILE A 511 -14.58 -12.26 4.27
C ILE A 511 -13.46 -11.85 5.24
N GLU A 512 -13.70 -11.91 6.56
CA GLU A 512 -12.65 -11.67 7.56
C GLU A 512 -11.53 -12.72 7.46
N LYS A 513 -11.88 -13.97 7.21
CA LYS A 513 -10.92 -15.06 6.97
C LYS A 513 -10.14 -14.86 5.65
N PHE A 514 -10.78 -14.30 4.64
CA PHE A 514 -10.12 -13.90 3.39
C PHE A 514 -9.06 -12.81 3.63
N GLY A 515 -9.26 -11.95 4.63
CA GLY A 515 -8.29 -10.97 5.09
C GLY A 515 -8.80 -9.53 5.25
N PHE A 516 -10.07 -9.25 4.97
CA PHE A 516 -10.65 -7.94 5.30
C PHE A 516 -10.72 -7.73 6.81
N ALA A 517 -10.70 -6.47 7.24
CA ALA A 517 -10.83 -6.14 8.66
C ALA A 517 -12.26 -6.42 9.20
N MET A 518 -13.27 -6.39 8.33
CA MET A 518 -14.66 -6.69 8.64
C MET A 518 -15.40 -7.08 7.36
N GLY A 519 -16.48 -7.85 7.50
CA GLY A 519 -17.32 -8.22 6.37
C GLY A 519 -18.35 -7.14 6.03
N PRO A 520 -19.18 -7.37 4.98
CA PRO A 520 -20.09 -6.37 4.41
C PRO A 520 -21.14 -5.86 5.40
N PHE A 521 -21.66 -6.72 6.25
CA PHE A 521 -22.74 -6.36 7.18
C PHE A 521 -22.22 -5.53 8.36
N ARG A 522 -21.05 -5.87 8.90
CA ARG A 522 -20.36 -5.05 9.90
C ARG A 522 -19.92 -3.71 9.33
N MET A 523 -19.53 -3.68 8.07
CA MET A 523 -19.17 -2.43 7.37
C MET A 523 -20.42 -1.55 7.17
N GLY A 524 -21.56 -2.14 6.78
CA GLY A 524 -22.85 -1.43 6.69
C GLY A 524 -23.27 -0.82 8.02
N ASP A 525 -23.15 -1.58 9.11
CA ASP A 525 -23.46 -1.10 10.46
C ASP A 525 -22.54 0.05 10.92
N LEU A 526 -21.28 0.02 10.51
CA LEU A 526 -20.32 1.08 10.82
C LEU A 526 -20.60 2.37 10.02
N ALA A 527 -20.92 2.24 8.74
CA ALA A 527 -21.22 3.37 7.86
C ALA A 527 -22.60 3.98 8.13
N GLY A 528 -23.57 3.14 8.46
CA GLY A 528 -24.97 3.48 8.61
C GLY A 528 -25.81 2.93 7.46
N ASN A 529 -26.67 1.95 7.76
CA ASN A 529 -27.52 1.26 6.79
C ASN A 529 -28.52 2.18 6.07
N ASP A 530 -28.92 3.29 6.71
CA ASP A 530 -29.77 4.33 6.14
C ASP A 530 -29.16 5.02 4.91
N ILE A 531 -27.83 5.13 4.84
CA ILE A 531 -27.12 5.67 3.67
C ILE A 531 -27.35 4.75 2.46
N GLY A 532 -27.09 3.45 2.63
CA GLY A 532 -27.34 2.46 1.59
C GLY A 532 -28.82 2.39 1.20
N TRP A 533 -29.73 2.56 2.17
CA TRP A 533 -31.16 2.60 1.93
C TRP A 533 -31.58 3.80 1.07
N ALA A 534 -31.05 4.97 1.34
CA ALA A 534 -31.30 6.17 0.52
C ALA A 534 -30.82 5.97 -0.93
N ILE A 535 -29.64 5.34 -1.12
CA ILE A 535 -29.11 5.00 -2.46
C ILE A 535 -30.06 4.02 -3.15
N ARG A 536 -30.49 2.93 -2.52
CA ARG A 536 -31.40 1.93 -3.12
C ARG A 536 -32.75 2.55 -3.50
N LYS A 537 -33.33 3.43 -2.65
CA LYS A 537 -34.57 4.14 -3.00
C LYS A 537 -34.43 4.94 -4.29
N ARG A 538 -33.30 5.63 -4.47
CA ARG A 538 -32.98 6.34 -5.71
C ARG A 538 -32.84 5.35 -6.88
N ARG A 539 -32.12 4.24 -6.69
CA ARG A 539 -31.92 3.21 -7.72
C ARG A 539 -33.23 2.57 -8.19
N TYR A 540 -34.19 2.35 -7.31
CA TYR A 540 -35.48 1.79 -7.70
C TYR A 540 -36.25 2.67 -8.71
N VAL A 541 -35.98 3.99 -8.68
CA VAL A 541 -36.57 4.95 -9.62
C VAL A 541 -35.70 5.06 -10.90
N GLU A 542 -34.40 5.24 -10.74
CA GLU A 542 -33.48 5.50 -11.84
C GLU A 542 -33.14 4.25 -12.66
N LYS A 543 -33.06 3.08 -12.00
CA LYS A 543 -32.65 1.79 -12.58
C LYS A 543 -33.60 0.66 -12.18
N PRO A 544 -34.89 0.70 -12.56
CA PRO A 544 -35.89 -0.25 -12.08
C PRO A 544 -35.63 -1.72 -12.50
N HIS A 545 -34.80 -1.95 -13.51
CA HIS A 545 -34.37 -3.26 -13.96
C HIS A 545 -33.30 -3.91 -13.07
N MET A 546 -32.65 -3.13 -12.22
CA MET A 546 -31.57 -3.61 -11.36
C MET A 546 -32.14 -4.29 -10.12
N LYS A 547 -31.83 -5.57 -9.95
CA LYS A 547 -32.31 -6.36 -8.82
C LYS A 547 -31.54 -6.03 -7.54
N TYR A 548 -32.23 -5.94 -6.43
CA TYR A 548 -31.69 -5.86 -5.07
C TYR A 548 -32.44 -6.80 -4.14
N SER A 549 -31.72 -7.40 -3.21
CA SER A 549 -32.32 -8.04 -2.06
C SER A 549 -33.04 -7.00 -1.18
N LYS A 550 -34.22 -7.35 -0.69
CA LYS A 550 -35.00 -6.48 0.22
C LYS A 550 -34.58 -6.63 1.69
N THR A 551 -33.72 -7.55 2.02
CA THR A 551 -33.29 -7.79 3.41
C THR A 551 -32.76 -6.53 4.09
N ALA A 552 -31.96 -5.70 3.37
CA ALA A 552 -31.42 -4.46 3.91
C ALA A 552 -32.47 -3.34 4.03
N ASP A 553 -33.51 -3.36 3.19
CA ASP A 553 -34.64 -2.43 3.31
C ASP A 553 -35.47 -2.75 4.55
N LEU A 554 -35.85 -4.02 4.71
CA LEU A 554 -36.57 -4.53 5.89
C LEU A 554 -35.82 -4.22 7.20
N LEU A 555 -34.50 -4.40 7.20
CA LEU A 555 -33.64 -4.03 8.35
C LEU A 555 -33.81 -2.54 8.71
N CYS A 556 -33.79 -1.66 7.71
CA CYS A 556 -33.95 -0.22 7.90
C CYS A 556 -35.37 0.15 8.35
N GLU A 557 -36.41 -0.53 7.84
CA GLU A 557 -37.79 -0.38 8.27
C GLU A 557 -37.99 -0.73 9.76
N MET A 558 -37.18 -1.67 10.30
CA MET A 558 -37.11 -1.97 11.73
C MET A 558 -36.39 -0.87 12.54
N GLY A 559 -35.91 0.21 11.91
CA GLY A 559 -35.13 1.27 12.55
C GLY A 559 -33.72 0.86 12.96
N ARG A 560 -33.16 -0.17 12.33
CA ARG A 560 -31.85 -0.73 12.65
C ARG A 560 -30.78 -0.13 11.71
N PHE A 561 -30.33 1.11 12.02
CA PHE A 561 -29.44 1.90 11.15
C PHE A 561 -27.95 1.69 11.45
N GLY A 562 -27.56 0.77 12.31
CA GLY A 562 -26.17 0.44 12.62
C GLY A 562 -25.66 0.97 13.95
N GLN A 563 -24.34 1.07 14.07
CA GLN A 563 -23.67 1.42 15.35
C GLN A 563 -24.13 2.76 15.94
N LYS A 564 -24.47 3.73 15.11
CA LYS A 564 -24.91 5.07 15.54
C LYS A 564 -26.20 5.06 16.37
N VAL A 565 -27.03 4.04 16.20
CA VAL A 565 -28.28 3.83 16.98
C VAL A 565 -28.19 2.59 17.88
N GLY A 566 -27.01 1.96 17.97
CA GLY A 566 -26.76 0.78 18.78
C GLY A 566 -27.29 -0.53 18.19
N LYS A 567 -27.92 -0.52 17.03
CA LYS A 567 -28.53 -1.69 16.37
C LYS A 567 -28.50 -1.58 14.85
N GLY A 568 -28.09 -2.63 14.20
CA GLY A 568 -28.06 -2.80 12.75
C GLY A 568 -28.27 -4.27 12.41
N TRP A 569 -27.47 -4.85 11.54
CA TRP A 569 -27.38 -6.29 11.34
C TRP A 569 -27.02 -7.02 12.64
N TYR A 570 -26.30 -6.33 13.51
CA TYR A 570 -25.90 -6.74 14.85
C TYR A 570 -26.38 -5.74 15.89
N ASP A 571 -26.36 -6.15 17.15
CA ASP A 571 -26.52 -5.26 18.29
C ASP A 571 -25.15 -4.80 18.80
N TYR A 572 -25.10 -3.57 19.31
CA TYR A 572 -23.89 -2.95 19.84
C TYR A 572 -24.11 -2.36 21.22
N GLN A 573 -23.21 -2.62 22.14
CA GLN A 573 -23.20 -2.01 23.46
C GLN A 573 -22.49 -0.66 23.42
N ALA A 574 -22.99 0.32 24.17
CA ALA A 574 -22.39 1.65 24.25
C ALA A 574 -20.88 1.56 24.61
N GLY A 575 -20.04 2.20 23.82
CA GLY A 575 -18.59 2.23 24.02
C GLY A 575 -17.85 0.94 23.58
N LYS A 576 -18.54 -0.08 23.10
CA LYS A 576 -17.93 -1.32 22.56
C LYS A 576 -18.18 -1.41 21.06
N ARG A 577 -17.28 -2.11 20.36
CA ARG A 577 -17.37 -2.36 18.91
C ARG A 577 -17.70 -3.82 18.57
N ASP A 578 -17.95 -4.63 19.57
CA ASP A 578 -18.27 -6.05 19.38
C ASP A 578 -19.67 -6.17 18.74
N ALA A 579 -19.71 -6.88 17.62
CA ALA A 579 -20.93 -7.15 16.87
C ALA A 579 -21.62 -8.35 17.51
N ILE A 580 -22.78 -8.17 18.13
CA ILE A 580 -23.55 -9.21 18.82
C ILE A 580 -24.67 -9.66 17.87
N PRO A 581 -24.69 -10.97 17.47
CA PRO A 581 -25.77 -11.50 16.65
C PRO A 581 -27.15 -11.26 17.28
N ASN A 582 -28.12 -10.96 16.46
CA ASN A 582 -29.49 -10.68 16.90
C ASN A 582 -30.48 -11.62 16.23
N LYS A 583 -31.26 -12.35 17.05
CA LYS A 583 -32.21 -13.35 16.56
C LYS A 583 -33.38 -12.73 15.76
N GLU A 584 -33.86 -11.55 16.12
CA GLU A 584 -34.92 -10.86 15.39
C GLU A 584 -34.51 -10.57 13.93
N VAL A 585 -33.23 -10.21 13.71
CA VAL A 585 -32.68 -10.02 12.37
C VAL A 585 -32.60 -11.33 11.59
N GLU A 586 -32.16 -12.41 12.25
CA GLU A 586 -32.11 -13.74 11.63
C GLU A 586 -33.53 -14.24 11.26
N ASP A 587 -34.50 -14.06 12.16
CA ASP A 587 -35.91 -14.43 11.93
C ASP A 587 -36.53 -13.60 10.80
N MET A 588 -36.21 -12.31 10.69
CA MET A 588 -36.63 -11.44 9.58
C MET A 588 -36.08 -11.95 8.24
N ILE A 589 -34.80 -12.33 8.16
CA ILE A 589 -34.18 -12.88 6.97
C ILE A 589 -34.85 -14.21 6.57
N VAL A 590 -35.08 -15.10 7.54
CA VAL A 590 -35.76 -16.38 7.29
C VAL A 590 -37.18 -16.18 6.78
N LYS A 591 -37.94 -15.30 7.43
CA LYS A 591 -39.30 -14.97 7.01
C LYS A 591 -39.33 -14.42 5.56
N HIS A 592 -38.46 -13.45 5.27
CA HIS A 592 -38.37 -12.86 3.92
C HIS A 592 -38.05 -13.92 2.87
N ARG A 593 -37.13 -14.84 3.13
CA ARG A 593 -36.81 -15.95 2.25
C ARG A 593 -38.01 -16.88 2.00
N ILE A 594 -38.76 -17.22 3.04
CA ILE A 594 -40.00 -18.01 2.93
C ILE A 594 -41.03 -17.28 2.06
N ASP A 595 -41.22 -15.97 2.27
CA ASP A 595 -42.14 -15.14 1.50
C ASP A 595 -41.75 -15.08 -0.01
N LEU A 596 -40.45 -15.22 -0.31
CA LEU A 596 -39.95 -15.32 -1.68
C LEU A 596 -40.01 -16.73 -2.28
N GLY A 597 -40.36 -17.76 -1.48
CA GLY A 597 -40.36 -19.17 -1.91
C GLY A 597 -38.96 -19.72 -2.21
N ILE A 598 -37.91 -19.18 -1.60
CA ILE A 598 -36.53 -19.60 -1.80
C ILE A 598 -36.18 -20.68 -0.76
N GLU A 599 -35.84 -21.88 -1.24
CA GLU A 599 -35.32 -22.94 -0.38
C GLU A 599 -33.86 -22.65 0.00
N PRO A 600 -33.50 -22.71 1.31
CA PRO A 600 -32.16 -22.44 1.75
C PRO A 600 -31.18 -23.51 1.26
N ARG A 601 -30.03 -23.08 0.77
CA ARG A 601 -28.94 -23.98 0.40
C ARG A 601 -27.69 -23.76 1.27
N LYS A 602 -26.88 -24.77 1.37
CA LYS A 602 -25.58 -24.66 2.04
C LYS A 602 -24.58 -23.99 1.08
N ILE A 603 -24.05 -22.84 1.50
CA ILE A 603 -23.05 -22.06 0.76
C ILE A 603 -21.73 -22.09 1.55
N GLY A 604 -20.63 -22.45 0.89
CA GLY A 604 -19.30 -22.52 1.50
C GLY A 604 -18.59 -21.16 1.49
N ASP A 605 -17.56 -21.02 2.36
CA ASP A 605 -16.73 -19.81 2.45
C ASP A 605 -16.16 -19.39 1.09
N GLU A 606 -15.75 -20.36 0.26
CA GLU A 606 -15.16 -20.08 -1.06
C GLU A 606 -16.16 -19.40 -2.01
N GLU A 607 -17.39 -19.90 -2.10
CA GLU A 607 -18.43 -19.29 -2.93
C GLU A 607 -18.80 -17.89 -2.41
N ILE A 608 -18.90 -17.71 -1.10
CA ILE A 608 -19.13 -16.39 -0.50
C ILE A 608 -18.06 -15.39 -0.93
N VAL A 609 -16.78 -15.80 -0.80
CA VAL A 609 -15.64 -14.94 -1.20
C VAL A 609 -15.67 -14.66 -2.71
N GLN A 610 -15.88 -15.70 -3.55
CA GLN A 610 -15.91 -15.54 -4.99
C GLN A 610 -17.03 -14.58 -5.41
N ARG A 611 -18.24 -14.73 -4.91
CA ARG A 611 -19.37 -13.84 -5.26
C ARG A 611 -19.09 -12.40 -4.86
N LEU A 612 -18.60 -12.18 -3.65
CA LEU A 612 -18.32 -10.83 -3.17
C LEU A 612 -17.12 -10.19 -3.91
N VAL A 613 -16.02 -10.91 -4.08
CA VAL A 613 -14.81 -10.35 -4.69
C VAL A 613 -14.94 -10.25 -6.22
N PHE A 614 -15.54 -11.25 -6.87
CA PHE A 614 -15.68 -11.20 -8.33
C PHE A 614 -16.74 -10.18 -8.78
N SER A 615 -17.68 -9.81 -7.91
CA SER A 615 -18.56 -8.67 -8.18
C SER A 615 -17.77 -7.36 -8.28
N LEU A 616 -16.75 -7.18 -7.42
CA LEU A 616 -15.84 -6.05 -7.52
C LEU A 616 -15.05 -6.09 -8.84
N VAL A 617 -14.53 -7.28 -9.21
CA VAL A 617 -13.70 -7.45 -10.40
C VAL A 617 -14.50 -7.17 -11.69
N ASN A 618 -15.76 -7.65 -11.77
CA ASN A 618 -16.60 -7.42 -12.94
C ASN A 618 -16.90 -5.93 -13.13
N GLU A 619 -17.34 -5.26 -12.08
CA GLU A 619 -17.61 -3.82 -12.12
C GLU A 619 -16.34 -3.00 -12.41
N ALA A 620 -15.20 -3.41 -11.85
CA ALA A 620 -13.91 -2.78 -12.12
C ALA A 620 -13.51 -2.87 -13.61
N ALA A 621 -13.80 -3.99 -14.26
CA ALA A 621 -13.52 -4.15 -15.68
C ALA A 621 -14.40 -3.21 -16.54
N HIS A 622 -15.67 -3.01 -16.18
CA HIS A 622 -16.51 -1.99 -16.82
C HIS A 622 -15.97 -0.57 -16.60
N ILE A 623 -15.53 -0.24 -15.38
CA ILE A 623 -14.92 1.04 -15.03
C ILE A 623 -13.68 1.32 -15.91
N LEU A 624 -12.85 0.30 -16.19
CA LEU A 624 -11.69 0.42 -17.08
C LEU A 624 -12.11 0.61 -18.55
N GLU A 625 -13.09 -0.14 -19.03
CA GLU A 625 -13.59 -0.01 -20.42
C GLU A 625 -14.22 1.36 -20.68
N GLU A 626 -14.91 1.92 -19.71
CA GLU A 626 -15.51 3.25 -19.78
C GLU A 626 -14.49 4.39 -19.59
N GLY A 627 -13.23 4.06 -19.26
CA GLY A 627 -12.19 5.06 -19.02
C GLY A 627 -12.38 5.88 -17.73
N ILE A 628 -13.21 5.41 -16.80
CA ILE A 628 -13.40 6.02 -15.48
C ILE A 628 -12.14 5.87 -14.61
N ALA A 629 -11.50 4.70 -14.65
CA ALA A 629 -10.15 4.49 -14.16
C ALA A 629 -9.22 4.27 -15.35
N SER A 630 -8.01 4.82 -15.30
CA SER A 630 -7.05 4.69 -16.39
C SER A 630 -6.24 3.38 -16.32
N LYS A 631 -6.11 2.78 -15.14
CA LYS A 631 -5.29 1.59 -14.89
C LYS A 631 -5.96 0.67 -13.88
N ALA A 632 -5.77 -0.64 -14.04
CA ALA A 632 -6.19 -1.64 -13.06
C ALA A 632 -5.52 -1.41 -11.68
N SER A 633 -4.26 -0.99 -11.67
CA SER A 633 -3.52 -0.65 -10.45
C SER A 633 -4.11 0.54 -9.68
N ASP A 634 -4.77 1.49 -10.35
CA ASP A 634 -5.48 2.59 -9.70
C ASP A 634 -6.68 2.06 -8.89
N ILE A 635 -7.40 1.10 -9.45
CA ILE A 635 -8.52 0.41 -8.77
C ILE A 635 -8.02 -0.36 -7.55
N ASP A 636 -6.90 -1.08 -7.67
CA ASP A 636 -6.27 -1.77 -6.55
C ASP A 636 -5.89 -0.78 -5.44
N MET A 637 -5.34 0.38 -5.80
CA MET A 637 -5.02 1.43 -4.82
C MET A 637 -6.26 2.00 -4.13
N VAL A 638 -7.37 2.20 -4.84
CA VAL A 638 -8.66 2.62 -4.26
C VAL A 638 -9.10 1.61 -3.19
N TYR A 639 -9.07 0.33 -3.52
CA TYR A 639 -9.57 -0.73 -2.62
C TYR A 639 -8.67 -0.98 -1.42
N ILE A 640 -7.35 -0.94 -1.60
CA ILE A 640 -6.38 -1.08 -0.50
C ILE A 640 -6.43 0.11 0.47
N THR A 641 -6.55 1.34 -0.05
CA THR A 641 -6.40 2.55 0.77
C THR A 641 -7.71 3.12 1.28
N GLY A 642 -8.84 2.74 0.65
CA GLY A 642 -10.18 3.25 0.96
C GLY A 642 -11.17 2.21 1.51
N TYR A 643 -11.07 0.95 1.08
CA TYR A 643 -12.07 -0.07 1.37
C TYR A 643 -11.53 -1.27 2.16
N GLY A 644 -10.26 -1.24 2.54
CA GLY A 644 -9.67 -2.27 3.40
C GLY A 644 -9.50 -3.63 2.74
N PHE A 645 -9.36 -3.67 1.41
CA PHE A 645 -8.98 -4.90 0.72
C PHE A 645 -7.64 -5.41 1.27
N PRO A 646 -7.47 -6.73 1.45
CA PRO A 646 -6.27 -7.28 2.09
C PRO A 646 -4.98 -6.94 1.33
N VAL A 647 -4.07 -6.23 1.98
CA VAL A 647 -2.78 -5.77 1.40
C VAL A 647 -1.95 -6.93 0.84
N HIS A 648 -1.96 -8.08 1.53
CA HIS A 648 -1.21 -9.28 1.11
C HIS A 648 -1.78 -9.96 -0.16
N ARG A 649 -2.93 -9.47 -0.67
CA ARG A 649 -3.54 -9.93 -1.92
C ARG A 649 -3.42 -8.90 -3.06
N GLY A 650 -2.98 -7.67 -2.76
CA GLY A 650 -2.59 -6.65 -3.74
C GLY A 650 -3.70 -5.87 -4.41
N GLY A 651 -4.97 -6.10 -4.04
CA GLY A 651 -6.14 -5.47 -4.64
C GLY A 651 -6.99 -6.44 -5.47
N PRO A 652 -8.22 -6.05 -5.84
CA PRO A 652 -9.14 -6.94 -6.54
C PRO A 652 -8.64 -7.36 -7.93
N MET A 653 -7.97 -6.46 -8.66
CA MET A 653 -7.50 -6.72 -10.02
C MET A 653 -6.31 -7.66 -10.02
N LEU A 654 -5.28 -7.38 -9.22
CA LEU A 654 -4.13 -8.27 -9.07
C LEU A 654 -4.56 -9.65 -8.54
N TYR A 655 -5.50 -9.69 -7.61
CA TYR A 655 -6.02 -10.96 -7.08
C TYR A 655 -6.70 -11.79 -8.17
N ALA A 656 -7.50 -11.17 -9.04
CA ALA A 656 -8.12 -11.84 -10.19
C ALA A 656 -7.07 -12.39 -11.17
N ASP A 657 -6.02 -11.59 -11.46
CA ASP A 657 -4.90 -12.03 -12.31
C ASP A 657 -4.17 -13.25 -11.71
N GLN A 658 -3.96 -13.27 -10.40
CA GLN A 658 -3.29 -14.38 -9.72
C GLN A 658 -4.12 -15.67 -9.72
N LEU A 659 -5.46 -15.57 -9.70
CA LEU A 659 -6.36 -16.72 -9.83
C LEU A 659 -6.46 -17.23 -11.28
N GLY A 660 -6.09 -16.41 -12.23
CA GLY A 660 -6.30 -16.62 -13.66
C GLY A 660 -7.68 -16.16 -14.11
N LEU A 661 -7.72 -15.20 -15.04
CA LEU A 661 -8.96 -14.56 -15.49
C LEU A 661 -9.94 -15.54 -16.13
N PHE A 662 -9.46 -16.63 -16.77
CA PHE A 662 -10.31 -17.70 -17.27
C PHE A 662 -11.16 -18.31 -16.12
N ASN A 663 -10.54 -18.64 -14.99
CA ASN A 663 -11.24 -19.21 -13.83
C ASN A 663 -12.29 -18.24 -13.27
N VAL A 664 -11.94 -16.95 -13.21
CA VAL A 664 -12.84 -15.89 -12.74
C VAL A 664 -14.07 -15.79 -13.67
N VAL A 665 -13.86 -15.76 -14.99
CA VAL A 665 -14.94 -15.72 -15.99
C VAL A 665 -15.82 -16.96 -15.92
N GLN A 666 -15.25 -18.16 -15.74
CA GLN A 666 -16.04 -19.39 -15.58
C GLN A 666 -16.88 -19.36 -14.30
N ALA A 667 -16.36 -18.85 -13.21
CA ALA A 667 -17.13 -18.68 -11.98
C ALA A 667 -18.29 -17.69 -12.16
N MET A 668 -18.09 -16.56 -12.85
CA MET A 668 -19.15 -15.60 -13.17
C MET A 668 -20.25 -16.24 -14.01
N LYS A 669 -19.89 -16.99 -15.06
CA LYS A 669 -20.87 -17.73 -15.90
C LYS A 669 -21.68 -18.73 -15.08
N ARG A 670 -21.06 -19.41 -14.11
CA ARG A 670 -21.76 -20.31 -13.17
C ARG A 670 -22.73 -19.52 -12.29
N PHE A 671 -22.34 -18.35 -11.76
CA PHE A 671 -23.24 -17.52 -10.94
C PHE A 671 -24.41 -16.97 -11.76
N ALA A 672 -24.22 -16.67 -13.05
CA ALA A 672 -25.29 -16.26 -13.96
C ALA A 672 -26.41 -17.29 -14.12
N THR A 673 -26.20 -18.56 -13.79
CA THR A 673 -27.22 -19.61 -13.84
C THR A 673 -28.07 -19.68 -12.55
N ASN A 674 -27.74 -18.89 -11.52
CA ASN A 674 -28.49 -18.85 -10.27
C ASN A 674 -29.81 -18.07 -10.46
N PRO A 675 -31.00 -18.69 -10.30
CA PRO A 675 -32.29 -18.02 -10.51
C PRO A 675 -32.60 -16.96 -9.45
N HIS A 676 -31.95 -17.01 -8.29
CA HIS A 676 -32.19 -16.10 -7.17
C HIS A 676 -31.25 -14.88 -7.18
N ASP A 677 -30.30 -14.85 -8.10
CA ASP A 677 -29.35 -13.73 -8.28
C ASP A 677 -29.73 -12.88 -9.50
N ASP A 678 -28.95 -11.86 -9.78
CA ASP A 678 -29.06 -11.03 -10.98
C ASP A 678 -28.17 -11.60 -12.09
N ALA A 679 -28.75 -12.47 -12.91
CA ALA A 679 -28.03 -13.10 -14.03
C ALA A 679 -27.43 -12.07 -15.01
N SER A 680 -28.05 -10.90 -15.17
CA SER A 680 -27.55 -9.85 -16.07
C SER A 680 -26.26 -9.23 -15.54
N PHE A 681 -26.13 -9.10 -14.23
CA PHE A 681 -24.90 -8.60 -13.59
C PHE A 681 -23.72 -9.56 -13.79
N TRP A 682 -23.98 -10.87 -13.78
CA TRP A 682 -22.93 -11.87 -13.92
C TRP A 682 -22.47 -12.13 -15.37
N GLN A 683 -22.96 -11.35 -16.33
CA GLN A 683 -22.34 -11.34 -17.66
C GLN A 683 -20.95 -10.75 -17.52
N PRO A 684 -19.87 -11.49 -17.83
CA PRO A 684 -18.53 -10.96 -17.67
C PRO A 684 -18.30 -9.76 -18.59
N ALA A 685 -17.68 -8.71 -18.07
CA ALA A 685 -17.31 -7.53 -18.84
C ALA A 685 -16.51 -7.93 -20.09
N PRO A 686 -16.71 -7.26 -21.24
CA PRO A 686 -16.00 -7.59 -22.49
C PRO A 686 -14.48 -7.61 -22.33
N LEU A 687 -13.91 -6.70 -21.53
CA LEU A 687 -12.48 -6.70 -21.19
C LEU A 687 -12.04 -8.03 -20.55
N LEU A 688 -12.79 -8.51 -19.55
CA LEU A 688 -12.46 -9.78 -18.89
C LEU A 688 -12.58 -10.97 -19.84
N GLN A 689 -13.58 -10.95 -20.74
CA GLN A 689 -13.74 -12.02 -21.73
C GLN A 689 -12.55 -12.07 -22.70
N ARG A 690 -12.11 -10.91 -23.19
CA ARG A 690 -10.94 -10.82 -24.09
C ARG A 690 -9.68 -11.32 -23.39
N LEU A 691 -9.37 -10.77 -22.21
CA LEU A 691 -8.16 -11.14 -21.46
C LEU A 691 -8.17 -12.62 -21.02
N ALA A 692 -9.34 -13.16 -20.68
CA ALA A 692 -9.48 -14.58 -20.35
C ALA A 692 -9.26 -15.50 -21.57
N ALA A 693 -9.61 -15.04 -22.77
CA ALA A 693 -9.36 -15.78 -24.02
C ALA A 693 -7.88 -15.73 -24.42
N ASP A 694 -7.24 -14.57 -24.30
CA ASP A 694 -5.84 -14.35 -24.67
C ASP A 694 -4.86 -15.09 -23.73
N GLY A 695 -5.21 -15.27 -22.44
CA GLY A 695 -4.41 -15.98 -21.45
C GLY A 695 -4.35 -17.50 -21.58
N GLY A 696 -4.93 -18.07 -22.63
CA GLY A 696 -5.10 -19.54 -22.78
C GLY A 696 -3.86 -20.30 -23.28
N ILE A 697 -2.79 -19.70 -23.78
CA ILE A 697 -1.68 -20.44 -24.41
C ILE A 697 -0.26 -19.92 -24.09
N GLU A 698 -0.03 -18.65 -23.77
CA GLU A 698 1.30 -18.14 -23.37
C GLU A 698 1.18 -17.05 -22.31
N ALA A 699 2.00 -17.05 -21.28
CA ALA A 699 2.15 -16.18 -20.12
C ALA A 699 1.04 -15.12 -19.89
N PRO A 700 0.38 -15.06 -18.73
CA PRO A 700 -0.88 -14.35 -18.55
C PRO A 700 -0.75 -12.87 -18.91
N ALA A 701 -1.46 -12.45 -19.96
CA ALA A 701 -1.77 -11.04 -20.15
C ALA A 701 -2.59 -10.61 -18.91
N SER A 702 -2.04 -9.71 -18.12
CA SER A 702 -2.57 -9.28 -16.83
C SER A 702 -3.35 -7.99 -17.00
N CYS A 703 -4.48 -7.84 -16.33
CA CYS A 703 -5.16 -6.55 -16.22
C CYS A 703 -4.23 -5.46 -15.65
N CYS A 704 -3.18 -5.86 -14.93
CA CYS A 704 -2.19 -4.96 -14.34
C CYS A 704 -1.04 -4.61 -15.29
N ASP A 705 -0.75 -5.43 -16.31
CA ASP A 705 0.40 -5.24 -17.22
C ASP A 705 0.02 -4.50 -18.53
N SER A 706 -1.27 -4.34 -18.84
CA SER A 706 -1.75 -3.83 -20.13
C SER A 706 -1.58 -2.32 -20.38
N VAL A 707 -0.89 -1.57 -19.51
CA VAL A 707 -0.84 -0.09 -19.60
C VAL A 707 0.58 0.50 -19.69
N ASP A 708 1.65 -0.29 -19.61
CA ASP A 708 3.03 0.25 -19.70
C ASP A 708 3.67 0.15 -21.09
N SER A 709 3.00 -0.45 -22.10
CA SER A 709 3.44 -0.39 -23.49
C SER A 709 2.70 0.72 -24.24
N GLY A 710 3.31 1.90 -24.33
CA GLY A 710 2.90 2.96 -25.23
C GLY A 710 2.83 2.42 -26.64
N VAL A 711 1.64 2.12 -27.13
CA VAL A 711 1.39 1.83 -28.54
C VAL A 711 1.25 3.14 -29.27
N GLU A 712 2.32 3.58 -29.91
CA GLU A 712 2.26 4.49 -31.05
C GLU A 712 1.34 3.88 -32.13
N GLY A 713 0.38 4.67 -32.57
CA GLY A 713 -0.58 4.27 -33.59
C GLY A 713 0.08 3.73 -34.86
N ARG A 714 -0.25 2.50 -35.23
CA ARG A 714 -0.10 2.01 -36.61
C ARG A 714 -1.48 1.70 -37.22
N PRO A 715 -1.69 2.05 -38.47
CA PRO A 715 -2.99 1.91 -39.12
C PRO A 715 -3.30 0.44 -39.44
N VAL A 716 -4.58 0.11 -39.34
CA VAL A 716 -5.16 -1.18 -39.69
C VAL A 716 -4.92 -1.48 -41.18
N ALA A 717 -4.18 -2.55 -41.44
CA ALA A 717 -4.11 -3.15 -42.79
C ALA A 717 -4.98 -4.40 -42.81
N THR A 718 -5.98 -4.37 -43.66
CA THR A 718 -6.82 -5.51 -44.04
C THR A 718 -5.97 -6.55 -44.77
N ALA A 719 -6.01 -7.81 -44.33
CA ALA A 719 -5.53 -8.94 -45.14
C ALA A 719 -6.46 -10.14 -45.02
N SER A 720 -6.76 -10.64 -46.20
CA SER A 720 -7.67 -11.68 -46.62
C SER A 720 -7.27 -13.11 -46.20
N ALA A 721 -8.28 -13.96 -46.22
CA ALA A 721 -8.27 -15.38 -45.95
C ALA A 721 -7.28 -16.21 -46.78
N GLY A 722 -6.75 -17.29 -46.19
CA GLY A 722 -6.05 -18.37 -46.86
C GLY A 722 -6.10 -19.67 -46.03
N SER A 723 -6.76 -20.62 -46.59
CA SER A 723 -7.07 -21.96 -46.08
C SER A 723 -5.88 -22.93 -46.07
N GLY A 724 -5.90 -23.92 -45.16
CA GLY A 724 -5.38 -25.24 -45.48
C GLY A 724 -4.62 -26.01 -44.42
N GLY A 725 -5.16 -27.16 -44.01
CA GLY A 725 -4.37 -28.39 -43.83
C GLY A 725 -4.25 -29.00 -42.44
N SER A 726 -5.08 -29.99 -42.25
CA SER A 726 -5.12 -31.04 -41.21
C SER A 726 -3.80 -31.78 -40.93
N SER A 727 -3.59 -32.24 -39.68
CA SER A 727 -3.44 -33.68 -39.41
C SER A 727 -3.36 -33.99 -37.90
N ALA A 728 -4.10 -35.00 -37.51
CA ALA A 728 -4.19 -35.61 -36.21
C ALA A 728 -3.05 -36.63 -35.99
N VAL A 729 -2.62 -36.84 -34.75
CA VAL A 729 -2.29 -38.17 -34.20
C VAL A 729 -2.43 -38.15 -32.67
N ALA A 730 -3.00 -39.27 -32.22
CA ALA A 730 -3.55 -39.57 -30.91
C ALA A 730 -2.57 -40.27 -29.93
N ARG A 731 -3.02 -40.35 -28.66
CA ARG A 731 -2.79 -41.39 -27.60
C ARG A 731 -1.47 -41.30 -26.85
N GLU A 732 -1.39 -41.48 -25.54
CA GLU A 732 -1.97 -42.55 -24.70
C GLU A 732 -1.90 -42.21 -23.19
N ALA A 733 -2.84 -42.71 -22.46
CA ALA A 733 -3.01 -42.64 -21.01
C ALA A 733 -2.14 -43.66 -20.26
N ALA A 734 -1.77 -43.39 -19.02
CA ALA A 734 -1.51 -44.45 -18.04
C ALA A 734 -1.85 -43.98 -16.61
N THR A 735 -2.85 -44.59 -16.05
CA THR A 735 -3.28 -44.69 -14.66
C THR A 735 -2.28 -45.48 -13.82
N ARG A 736 -2.08 -45.13 -12.58
CA ARG A 736 -2.01 -46.11 -11.46
C ARG A 736 -2.26 -45.46 -10.09
N SER A 737 -3.18 -46.06 -9.43
CA SER A 737 -3.67 -46.00 -8.05
C SER A 737 -2.64 -46.53 -7.03
N GLY A 738 -2.75 -46.10 -5.78
CA GLY A 738 -2.11 -46.73 -4.64
C GLY A 738 -2.60 -46.14 -3.32
N THR A 739 -3.50 -46.86 -2.68
CA THR A 739 -4.06 -46.71 -1.32
C THR A 739 -3.11 -47.21 -0.24
N ALA A 740 -3.16 -46.60 0.95
CA ALA A 740 -3.17 -47.28 2.29
C ALA A 740 -3.14 -46.23 3.43
N THR A 741 -4.19 -46.10 4.22
CA THR A 741 -4.41 -46.54 5.63
C THR A 741 -3.24 -46.19 6.58
N GLY A 742 -3.35 -45.35 7.60
CA GLY A 742 -4.24 -45.31 8.73
C GLY A 742 -3.43 -45.51 10.01
N ALA A 743 -3.54 -44.65 11.00
CA ALA A 743 -3.60 -45.04 12.41
C ALA A 743 -3.50 -43.81 13.35
N SER A 744 -4.43 -43.76 14.24
CA SER A 744 -4.59 -42.84 15.38
C SER A 744 -3.68 -43.22 16.56
N ALA A 745 -3.23 -42.21 17.33
CA ALA A 745 -3.00 -42.43 18.77
C ALA A 745 -3.21 -41.12 19.55
N ARG A 746 -4.09 -41.20 20.53
CA ARG A 746 -4.32 -40.27 21.65
C ARG A 746 -3.32 -40.53 22.77
N ALA A 747 -2.99 -39.48 23.52
CA ALA A 747 -2.77 -39.39 24.98
C ALA A 747 -2.01 -38.09 25.24
N GLY A 748 -2.23 -37.24 26.22
CA GLY A 748 -2.82 -37.34 27.51
C GLY A 748 -2.19 -36.16 28.29
N ARG A 749 -3.00 -35.33 28.96
CA ARG A 749 -2.51 -34.28 29.90
C ARG A 749 -2.00 -34.96 31.19
N PRO A 750 -1.10 -34.31 31.95
CA PRO A 750 -1.52 -33.97 33.31
C PRO A 750 -1.15 -32.51 33.76
N HIS A 751 -1.90 -32.10 34.78
CA HIS A 751 -1.75 -30.91 35.63
C HIS A 751 -0.57 -31.01 36.60
N SER A 752 -0.01 -29.86 37.04
CA SER A 752 0.19 -29.43 38.43
C SER A 752 1.06 -28.17 38.49
N THR A 753 0.60 -27.04 39.02
CA THR A 753 0.76 -26.46 40.38
C THR A 753 2.19 -26.09 40.80
N GLY A 754 2.39 -24.79 41.20
CA GLY A 754 3.42 -24.36 42.13
C GLY A 754 3.97 -22.99 41.84
N ALA A 755 3.67 -22.07 42.78
CA ALA A 755 4.15 -20.68 42.85
C ALA A 755 5.66 -20.59 43.12
N ASP A 756 6.35 -19.55 42.72
CA ASP A 756 6.93 -18.55 43.60
C ASP A 756 7.71 -17.48 42.87
N GLY A 757 7.82 -16.32 43.50
CA GLY A 757 8.19 -15.05 42.98
C GLY A 757 9.70 -14.85 42.70
N GLY A 758 9.96 -13.96 41.75
CA GLY A 758 11.27 -13.42 41.45
C GLY A 758 11.11 -12.14 40.66
N ALA A 759 11.51 -11.03 41.26
CA ALA A 759 11.48 -9.70 40.67
C ALA A 759 12.30 -9.64 39.36
N ALA A 760 11.61 -9.50 38.25
CA ALA A 760 12.25 -9.25 36.95
C ALA A 760 12.25 -7.76 36.63
N HIS A 761 13.42 -7.17 36.55
CA HIS A 761 13.67 -5.86 35.96
C HIS A 761 13.06 -5.83 34.54
N ARG A 762 12.01 -5.03 34.37
CA ARG A 762 11.40 -4.75 33.08
C ARG A 762 12.34 -3.84 32.28
N LEU A 763 13.16 -4.41 31.41
CA LEU A 763 13.76 -3.69 30.30
C LEU A 763 12.62 -3.37 29.30
N ARG A 764 12.30 -2.07 29.17
CA ARG A 764 11.40 -1.56 28.13
C ARG A 764 12.09 -1.69 26.78
N VAL A 765 11.77 -2.72 26.03
CA VAL A 765 12.02 -2.74 24.58
C VAL A 765 10.98 -1.82 23.93
N PRO A 766 11.37 -0.86 23.07
CA PRO A 766 10.39 -0.04 22.33
C PRO A 766 9.51 -0.95 21.50
N ALA A 767 8.20 -0.80 21.62
CA ALA A 767 7.23 -1.56 20.85
C ALA A 767 7.46 -1.35 19.35
N ILE A 768 7.74 -2.44 18.64
CA ILE A 768 7.79 -2.47 17.18
C ILE A 768 6.36 -2.22 16.67
N ASP A 769 6.10 -1.02 16.13
CA ASP A 769 4.78 -0.66 15.58
C ASP A 769 4.68 -1.13 14.12
N VAL A 770 4.40 -2.42 13.92
CA VAL A 770 4.20 -3.03 12.59
C VAL A 770 2.91 -2.52 11.91
N ARG A 771 2.04 -1.80 12.63
CA ARG A 771 0.81 -1.22 12.06
C ARG A 771 1.06 -0.05 11.10
N ARG A 772 2.30 0.42 10.95
CA ARG A 772 2.68 1.44 9.98
C ARG A 772 3.14 0.86 8.64
N ALA A 773 3.28 -0.45 8.53
CA ALA A 773 3.69 -1.13 7.29
C ALA A 773 2.51 -1.80 6.55
N ALA A 774 1.29 -1.71 7.08
CA ALA A 774 0.05 -2.13 6.44
C ALA A 774 -0.82 -0.90 6.12
#